data_dde672abca718017ce9bd6d52b051390
#
_entry.id   dde672abca718017ce9bd6d52b051390
#
_cell.length_a   1.000
_cell.length_b   1.000
_cell.length_c   1.000
_cell.angle_alpha   90.00
_cell.angle_beta   90.00
_cell.angle_gamma   90.00
#
_symmetry.space_group_name_H-M   'P 1'
#
loop_
_entity.id
_entity.type
_entity.pdbx_description
1 polymer ?
#
loop_
_entity_poly.entity_id
_entity_poly.type
_entity_poly.pdbx_seq_one_letter_code
_entity_poly.pdbx_strand_id
1 'polypeptide(L)'
;MYKRIYLISLIFLINLIPFLAYSSGSKATEAQDKLQVEFPKIIIANISTRIAISIDDTSRIISENDSLWIQVNNQNIAAIIEGKQVVFHYTFKEKKEFQISFQNKTFTNTINPIPLWLSILPPLIAILMALFFKEVFSALFVGLFSGTLIIYSYQEASIFSAFFKAIFAISDTYVLHSLADTGHISIILFSMLIGAMVNLITKNGGMQGIVNKLSKFAGSPGSGQFVTWLLGVLIFFDDYANTLIVGNTMRPVTDRLKISREKLAYIVDSTAAPVASIAMITTWIGIELSYIQSATVQINIDESPYSIFLNSLPTRFYPFFTLFFILMLVVLKKDFGPMLKAEQKCRHELEPESLENEVVSSELKEIQIDENTPTRWYNAGIPVLIVILGTFAGLIYTGWDAAIWNDTNLAFGKKLSHIIGASDSYLALLWSSLSAVLVALALTIGQRILSLTKAVEALVGGFKSMLTAILILVLAWALADITKDMHTADFISNTLIASNVSPILLPSFTFILSALIAFSTGSSWGTMAILYPLILPASWALCHSSGMNDPESMNIFYITVSAILAGSVLGDHCSPISDTTILSSLASSCNHIEHVRTQLPYALTVGIVSIFAGLLPAAYGVSSWILVPVGFVCLYLIVKYVGSKTE
;
A
#
# COMPACT_ATOMS: atom_id res chain seq x y z
N MET A 1 42.11 11.51 -7.42
CA MET A 1 40.94 10.62 -7.24
C MET A 1 40.44 10.07 -8.57
N TYR A 2 40.26 10.85 -9.62
CA TYR A 2 39.74 10.40 -10.94
C TYR A 2 40.58 9.33 -11.65
N LYS A 3 41.91 9.33 -11.56
CA LYS A 3 42.78 8.31 -12.20
C LYS A 3 42.66 6.91 -11.60
N ARG A 4 42.25 6.76 -10.32
CA ARG A 4 42.01 5.44 -9.70
C ARG A 4 40.65 4.85 -10.06
N ILE A 5 39.65 5.68 -10.34
CA ILE A 5 38.33 5.24 -10.78
C ILE A 5 38.40 4.71 -12.21
N TYR A 6 39.18 5.37 -13.10
CA TYR A 6 39.41 4.87 -14.48
C TYR A 6 40.18 3.55 -14.52
N LEU A 7 41.09 3.30 -13.58
CA LEU A 7 41.85 2.05 -13.55
C LEU A 7 40.98 0.88 -13.07
N ILE A 8 40.07 1.13 -12.13
CA ILE A 8 39.11 0.13 -11.62
C ILE A 8 38.06 -0.20 -12.70
N SER A 9 37.55 0.80 -13.43
CA SER A 9 36.60 0.58 -14.52
C SER A 9 37.24 -0.13 -15.71
N LEU A 10 38.53 0.11 -16.01
CA LEU A 10 39.27 -0.57 -17.07
C LEU A 10 39.57 -2.04 -16.71
N ILE A 11 39.88 -2.34 -15.44
CA ILE A 11 40.09 -3.71 -14.95
C ILE A 11 38.76 -4.48 -14.97
N PHE A 12 37.64 -3.81 -14.69
CA PHE A 12 36.28 -4.41 -14.79
C PHE A 12 35.91 -4.72 -16.24
N LEU A 13 36.22 -3.83 -17.19
CA LEU A 13 35.95 -4.05 -18.63
C LEU A 13 36.83 -5.17 -19.24
N ILE A 14 38.08 -5.31 -18.83
CA ILE A 14 38.98 -6.33 -19.35
C ILE A 14 38.59 -7.72 -18.84
N ASN A 15 37.99 -7.85 -17.67
CA ASN A 15 37.48 -9.14 -17.17
C ASN A 15 36.09 -9.51 -17.69
N LEU A 16 35.38 -8.60 -18.38
CA LEU A 16 34.10 -8.90 -19.04
C LEU A 16 34.26 -9.52 -20.43
N ILE A 17 35.39 -9.36 -21.08
CA ILE A 17 35.64 -9.87 -22.45
C ILE A 17 35.61 -11.41 -22.57
N PRO A 18 36.09 -12.21 -21.59
CA PRO A 18 35.93 -13.66 -21.66
C PRO A 18 34.49 -14.15 -21.48
N PHE A 19 33.61 -13.35 -20.89
CA PHE A 19 32.24 -13.74 -20.61
C PHE A 19 31.32 -13.65 -21.84
N LEU A 20 31.66 -12.78 -22.81
CA LEU A 20 30.92 -12.60 -24.06
C LEU A 20 31.34 -13.60 -25.14
N ALA A 21 32.46 -14.29 -24.98
CA ALA A 21 33.00 -15.25 -25.98
C ALA A 21 32.53 -16.70 -25.76
N TYR A 22 31.73 -17.00 -24.71
CA TYR A 22 31.33 -18.39 -24.41
C TYR A 22 29.89 -18.75 -24.82
N SER A 23 29.20 -17.90 -25.57
CA SER A 23 27.80 -18.13 -25.99
C SER A 23 27.61 -18.67 -27.42
N SER A 24 28.66 -19.15 -28.09
CA SER A 24 28.50 -19.74 -29.42
C SER A 24 29.29 -21.05 -29.53
N GLY A 25 28.68 -22.15 -29.15
CA GLY A 25 29.26 -23.47 -29.30
C GLY A 25 28.36 -24.59 -28.82
N SER A 26 27.09 -24.64 -29.21
CA SER A 26 26.34 -25.89 -29.09
C SER A 26 26.76 -26.83 -30.20
N LYS A 27 27.60 -27.80 -29.88
CA LYS A 27 27.80 -28.99 -30.75
C LYS A 27 26.46 -29.70 -30.89
N ALA A 28 25.97 -29.78 -32.11
CA ALA A 28 24.93 -30.72 -32.48
C ALA A 28 25.41 -32.14 -32.15
N THR A 29 24.89 -32.70 -31.06
CA THR A 29 25.01 -34.11 -30.74
C THR A 29 23.66 -34.75 -31.04
N GLU A 30 23.71 -35.86 -31.76
CA GLU A 30 22.67 -36.74 -32.24
C GLU A 30 21.31 -36.61 -31.51
N ALA A 31 20.25 -36.36 -32.31
CA ALA A 31 18.87 -36.39 -31.86
C ALA A 31 18.48 -37.83 -31.49
N GLN A 32 18.76 -38.24 -30.27
CA GLN A 32 18.04 -39.30 -29.62
C GLN A 32 16.68 -38.74 -29.20
N ASP A 33 15.66 -39.49 -29.48
CA ASP A 33 14.23 -39.30 -29.18
C ASP A 33 13.97 -39.11 -27.68
N LYS A 34 14.39 -37.97 -27.13
CA LYS A 34 14.23 -37.65 -25.69
C LYS A 34 12.90 -36.95 -25.46
N LEU A 35 12.23 -37.34 -24.39
CA LEU A 35 11.02 -36.68 -23.91
C LEU A 35 11.34 -35.20 -23.60
N GLN A 36 10.60 -34.26 -24.21
CA GLN A 36 10.70 -32.84 -23.83
C GLN A 36 9.78 -32.58 -22.65
N VAL A 37 10.38 -32.37 -21.49
CA VAL A 37 9.68 -32.13 -20.22
C VAL A 37 9.92 -30.68 -19.78
N GLU A 38 8.86 -29.94 -19.55
CA GLU A 38 8.89 -28.57 -19.09
C GLU A 38 8.60 -28.54 -17.58
N PHE A 39 9.53 -27.97 -16.84
CA PHE A 39 9.39 -27.72 -15.41
C PHE A 39 9.19 -26.21 -15.16
N PRO A 40 8.45 -25.81 -14.12
CA PRO A 40 8.49 -24.43 -13.67
C PRO A 40 9.93 -24.07 -13.23
N LYS A 41 10.31 -22.82 -13.42
CA LYS A 41 11.66 -22.34 -13.06
C LYS A 41 11.96 -22.51 -11.57
N ILE A 42 10.95 -22.44 -10.72
CA ILE A 42 11.06 -22.53 -9.26
C ILE A 42 10.23 -23.72 -8.78
N ILE A 43 10.85 -24.62 -8.03
CA ILE A 43 10.20 -25.80 -7.47
C ILE A 43 10.34 -25.73 -5.95
N ILE A 44 9.21 -25.73 -5.26
CA ILE A 44 9.14 -25.64 -3.80
C ILE A 44 8.80 -27.00 -3.22
N ALA A 45 9.49 -27.38 -2.16
CA ALA A 45 9.23 -28.64 -1.47
C ALA A 45 7.84 -28.67 -0.82
N ASN A 46 7.17 -29.82 -0.90
CA ASN A 46 5.82 -30.08 -0.38
C ASN A 46 4.69 -29.25 -1.06
N ILE A 47 4.98 -28.60 -2.18
CA ILE A 47 3.99 -27.91 -3.01
C ILE A 47 3.75 -28.72 -4.30
N SER A 48 2.48 -28.82 -4.70
CA SER A 48 2.07 -29.47 -5.94
C SER A 48 2.58 -28.70 -7.15
N THR A 49 3.46 -29.32 -7.93
CA THR A 49 4.15 -28.71 -9.08
C THR A 49 3.56 -29.22 -10.36
N ARG A 50 3.11 -28.31 -11.25
CA ARG A 50 2.65 -28.64 -12.60
C ARG A 50 3.84 -28.97 -13.49
N ILE A 51 3.83 -30.15 -14.12
CA ILE A 51 4.85 -30.62 -15.05
C ILE A 51 4.17 -30.90 -16.39
N ALA A 52 4.75 -30.41 -17.49
CA ALA A 52 4.21 -30.59 -18.82
C ALA A 52 5.19 -31.39 -19.71
N ILE A 53 4.65 -32.30 -20.50
CA ILE A 53 5.40 -33.08 -21.49
C ILE A 53 4.89 -32.67 -22.87
N SER A 54 5.76 -32.14 -23.71
CA SER A 54 5.41 -31.78 -25.11
C SER A 54 5.26 -33.02 -25.96
N ILE A 55 4.22 -33.06 -26.79
CA ILE A 55 3.88 -34.19 -27.66
C ILE A 55 3.82 -33.70 -29.12
N ASP A 56 4.53 -34.39 -30.01
CA ASP A 56 4.55 -34.07 -31.45
C ASP A 56 3.25 -34.43 -32.16
N ASP A 57 2.53 -35.48 -31.74
CA ASP A 57 1.30 -35.97 -32.35
C ASP A 57 0.26 -36.42 -31.32
N THR A 58 -0.79 -35.60 -31.12
CA THR A 58 -1.90 -35.86 -30.21
C THR A 58 -2.90 -36.89 -30.79
N SER A 59 -2.90 -37.15 -32.12
CA SER A 59 -3.89 -38.02 -32.76
C SER A 59 -3.78 -39.48 -32.34
N ARG A 60 -2.63 -39.93 -31.82
CA ARG A 60 -2.38 -41.31 -31.35
C ARG A 60 -2.77 -41.57 -29.89
N ILE A 61 -3.15 -40.54 -29.16
CA ILE A 61 -3.40 -40.64 -27.70
C ILE A 61 -4.91 -40.60 -27.40
N ILE A 62 -5.70 -40.09 -28.36
CA ILE A 62 -7.17 -39.98 -28.20
C ILE A 62 -7.83 -41.32 -28.61
N SER A 63 -7.72 -42.32 -27.77
CA SER A 63 -8.72 -43.38 -27.69
C SER A 63 -9.69 -43.04 -26.59
N GLU A 64 -10.96 -42.98 -26.92
CA GLU A 64 -12.09 -42.59 -26.10
C GLU A 64 -12.03 -43.17 -24.68
N ASN A 65 -12.17 -42.33 -23.65
CA ASN A 65 -12.51 -42.68 -22.27
C ASN A 65 -11.47 -43.29 -21.32
N ASP A 66 -10.19 -43.34 -21.61
CA ASP A 66 -9.21 -43.81 -20.63
C ASP A 66 -8.41 -42.65 -20.00
N SER A 67 -8.40 -42.58 -18.65
CA SER A 67 -7.50 -41.72 -17.88
C SER A 67 -6.06 -41.97 -18.30
N LEU A 68 -5.38 -40.92 -18.81
CA LEU A 68 -3.97 -41.01 -19.22
C LEU A 68 -3.09 -41.17 -17.97
N TRP A 69 -2.24 -42.19 -17.98
CA TRP A 69 -1.33 -42.46 -16.88
C TRP A 69 0.12 -42.29 -17.31
N ILE A 70 0.89 -41.60 -16.49
CA ILE A 70 2.33 -41.42 -16.65
C ILE A 70 3.03 -42.15 -15.51
N GLN A 71 4.08 -42.87 -15.81
CA GLN A 71 4.90 -43.49 -14.78
C GLN A 71 5.99 -42.51 -14.31
N VAL A 72 5.93 -42.15 -13.04
CA VAL A 72 6.85 -41.22 -12.38
C VAL A 72 7.47 -41.94 -11.18
N ASN A 73 8.79 -42.12 -11.16
CA ASN A 73 9.51 -42.84 -10.09
C ASN A 73 8.86 -44.20 -9.74
N ASN A 74 8.47 -44.97 -10.76
CA ASN A 74 7.75 -46.26 -10.65
C ASN A 74 6.32 -46.16 -10.06
N GLN A 75 5.71 -44.98 -9.99
CA GLN A 75 4.31 -44.78 -9.61
C GLN A 75 3.51 -44.26 -10.81
N ASN A 76 2.31 -44.78 -11.01
CA ASN A 76 1.41 -44.28 -12.03
C ASN A 76 0.67 -43.04 -11.53
N ILE A 77 0.79 -41.93 -12.22
CA ILE A 77 0.14 -40.65 -11.92
C ILE A 77 -0.83 -40.33 -13.04
N ALA A 78 -2.03 -39.90 -12.68
CA ALA A 78 -3.03 -39.44 -13.64
C ALA A 78 -2.58 -38.13 -14.29
N ALA A 79 -2.76 -38.03 -15.61
CA ALA A 79 -2.41 -36.87 -16.39
C ALA A 79 -3.58 -36.45 -17.29
N ILE A 80 -3.60 -35.20 -17.68
CA ILE A 80 -4.58 -34.61 -18.58
C ILE A 80 -3.91 -34.08 -19.84
N ILE A 81 -4.64 -34.04 -20.94
CA ILE A 81 -4.15 -33.47 -22.20
C ILE A 81 -4.61 -32.01 -22.27
N GLU A 82 -3.67 -31.09 -22.34
CA GLU A 82 -3.90 -29.67 -22.56
C GLU A 82 -3.25 -29.24 -23.90
N GLY A 83 -4.05 -29.16 -24.94
CA GLY A 83 -3.56 -28.83 -26.28
C GLY A 83 -2.55 -29.86 -26.82
N LYS A 84 -1.27 -29.47 -26.96
CA LYS A 84 -0.16 -30.33 -27.39
C LYS A 84 0.73 -30.80 -26.24
N GLN A 85 0.25 -30.71 -25.00
CA GLN A 85 1.00 -31.10 -23.83
C GLN A 85 0.21 -32.11 -22.98
N VAL A 86 0.93 -33.04 -22.38
CA VAL A 86 0.41 -33.90 -21.31
C VAL A 86 0.85 -33.30 -19.99
N VAL A 87 -0.09 -32.94 -19.16
CA VAL A 87 0.13 -32.21 -17.90
C VAL A 87 -0.22 -33.13 -16.73
N PHE A 88 0.63 -33.15 -15.73
CA PHE A 88 0.39 -33.81 -14.47
C PHE A 88 0.99 -33.02 -13.32
N HIS A 89 0.56 -33.32 -12.10
CA HIS A 89 1.02 -32.67 -10.89
C HIS A 89 1.84 -33.63 -10.04
N TYR A 90 2.98 -33.14 -9.54
CA TYR A 90 3.86 -33.92 -8.67
C TYR A 90 4.38 -33.08 -7.49
N THR A 91 4.47 -33.70 -6.29
CA THR A 91 4.97 -33.01 -5.09
C THR A 91 6.37 -33.52 -4.76
N PHE A 92 7.34 -32.64 -4.86
CA PHE A 92 8.73 -32.92 -4.47
C PHE A 92 8.89 -32.70 -2.96
N LYS A 93 9.55 -33.64 -2.25
CA LYS A 93 9.80 -33.52 -0.80
C LYS A 93 11.25 -33.14 -0.51
N GLU A 94 12.18 -33.73 -1.21
CA GLU A 94 13.63 -33.58 -1.02
C GLU A 94 14.38 -33.75 -2.33
N LYS A 95 15.67 -33.41 -2.34
CA LYS A 95 16.54 -33.61 -3.49
C LYS A 95 16.56 -35.08 -3.89
N LYS A 96 16.09 -35.40 -5.08
CA LYS A 96 16.00 -36.77 -5.58
C LYS A 96 16.16 -36.80 -7.10
N GLU A 97 16.67 -37.93 -7.58
CA GLU A 97 16.59 -38.27 -9.01
C GLU A 97 15.11 -38.48 -9.38
N PHE A 98 14.67 -37.77 -10.42
CA PHE A 98 13.30 -37.75 -10.88
C PHE A 98 13.25 -38.38 -12.27
N GLN A 99 12.55 -39.50 -12.39
CA GLN A 99 12.42 -40.26 -13.61
C GLN A 99 10.96 -40.26 -14.09
N ILE A 100 10.77 -39.89 -15.36
CA ILE A 100 9.48 -39.95 -16.03
C ILE A 100 9.61 -40.99 -17.17
N SER A 101 8.64 -41.90 -17.28
CA SER A 101 8.51 -42.82 -18.39
C SER A 101 7.14 -42.64 -19.04
N PHE A 102 7.16 -42.32 -20.36
CA PHE A 102 5.97 -42.11 -21.14
C PHE A 102 6.20 -42.56 -22.58
N GLN A 103 5.33 -43.41 -23.15
CA GLN A 103 5.41 -43.93 -24.52
C GLN A 103 6.79 -44.52 -24.90
N ASN A 104 7.36 -45.36 -24.04
CA ASN A 104 8.69 -45.97 -24.20
C ASN A 104 9.87 -44.98 -24.23
N LYS A 105 9.64 -43.72 -23.93
CA LYS A 105 10.66 -42.69 -23.73
C LYS A 105 10.85 -42.44 -22.27
N THR A 106 12.10 -42.21 -21.82
CA THR A 106 12.41 -41.90 -20.44
C THR A 106 13.11 -40.55 -20.35
N PHE A 107 12.77 -39.81 -19.29
CA PHE A 107 13.46 -38.58 -18.92
C PHE A 107 13.95 -38.75 -17.48
N THR A 108 15.22 -38.41 -17.24
CA THR A 108 15.80 -38.44 -15.88
C THR A 108 16.51 -37.14 -15.61
N ASN A 109 16.19 -36.51 -14.46
CA ASN A 109 16.84 -35.29 -13.98
C ASN A 109 16.93 -35.30 -12.47
N THR A 110 17.91 -34.62 -11.88
CA THR A 110 18.00 -34.42 -10.44
C THR A 110 17.33 -33.11 -10.08
N ILE A 111 16.23 -33.17 -9.35
CA ILE A 111 15.48 -32.00 -8.89
C ILE A 111 15.87 -31.70 -7.44
N ASN A 112 16.19 -30.44 -7.18
CA ASN A 112 16.52 -29.93 -5.84
C ASN A 112 15.48 -28.86 -5.44
N PRO A 113 14.35 -29.25 -4.80
CA PRO A 113 13.31 -28.29 -4.46
C PRO A 113 13.75 -27.37 -3.31
N ILE A 114 13.34 -26.12 -3.35
CA ILE A 114 13.59 -25.15 -2.29
C ILE A 114 12.70 -25.50 -1.08
N PRO A 115 13.24 -25.68 0.13
CA PRO A 115 12.43 -25.91 1.33
C PRO A 115 11.42 -24.79 1.56
N LEU A 116 10.15 -25.14 1.79
CA LEU A 116 9.05 -24.19 1.91
C LEU A 116 9.29 -23.12 3.01
N TRP A 117 9.97 -23.48 4.11
CA TRP A 117 10.27 -22.53 5.20
C TRP A 117 11.21 -21.39 4.77
N LEU A 118 12.02 -21.56 3.73
CA LEU A 118 12.87 -20.50 3.21
C LEU A 118 12.06 -19.37 2.56
N SER A 119 10.82 -19.63 2.18
CA SER A 119 9.95 -18.65 1.54
C SER A 119 9.60 -17.45 2.44
N ILE A 120 9.65 -17.61 3.77
CA ILE A 120 9.38 -16.53 4.71
C ILE A 120 10.57 -15.57 4.87
N LEU A 121 11.78 -15.99 4.48
CA LEU A 121 12.98 -15.18 4.71
C LEU A 121 12.96 -13.83 3.97
N PRO A 122 12.60 -13.73 2.68
CA PRO A 122 12.58 -12.45 1.98
C PRO A 122 11.72 -11.39 2.67
N PRO A 123 10.43 -11.60 2.95
CA PRO A 123 9.62 -10.60 3.64
C PRO A 123 10.05 -10.42 5.12
N LEU A 124 10.51 -11.47 5.80
CA LEU A 124 10.99 -11.36 7.18
C LEU A 124 12.26 -10.50 7.25
N ILE A 125 13.20 -10.67 6.32
CA ILE A 125 14.41 -9.85 6.22
C ILE A 125 14.02 -8.40 5.92
N ALA A 126 13.09 -8.16 4.99
CA ALA A 126 12.59 -6.82 4.71
C ALA A 126 12.00 -6.16 5.98
N ILE A 127 11.15 -6.87 6.74
CA ILE A 127 10.60 -6.37 8.00
C ILE A 127 11.70 -6.07 9.01
N LEU A 128 12.62 -7.01 9.25
CA LEU A 128 13.70 -6.83 10.21
C LEU A 128 14.63 -5.67 9.82
N MET A 129 15.00 -5.56 8.54
CA MET A 129 15.81 -4.45 8.05
C MET A 129 15.08 -3.11 8.22
N ALA A 130 13.78 -3.06 7.91
CA ALA A 130 12.97 -1.85 8.13
C ALA A 130 12.93 -1.45 9.61
N LEU A 131 12.76 -2.42 10.52
CA LEU A 131 12.73 -2.18 11.97
C LEU A 131 14.08 -1.69 12.51
N PHE A 132 15.21 -2.27 12.06
CA PHE A 132 16.53 -1.93 12.59
C PHE A 132 17.13 -0.68 11.96
N PHE A 133 17.01 -0.52 10.64
CA PHE A 133 17.63 0.58 9.90
C PHE A 133 16.69 1.76 9.69
N LYS A 134 15.38 1.59 9.95
CA LYS A 134 14.37 2.64 9.83
C LYS A 134 14.33 3.25 8.41
N GLU A 135 14.58 2.43 7.40
CA GLU A 135 14.64 2.83 6.01
C GLU A 135 14.01 1.73 5.14
N VAL A 136 12.93 2.10 4.43
CA VAL A 136 12.05 1.15 3.73
C VAL A 136 12.60 0.71 2.39
N PHE A 137 13.22 1.64 1.64
CA PHE A 137 13.74 1.33 0.30
C PHE A 137 14.84 0.27 0.36
N SER A 138 15.85 0.46 1.21
CA SER A 138 16.91 -0.53 1.44
C SER A 138 16.38 -1.84 2.00
N ALA A 139 15.37 -1.78 2.86
CA ALA A 139 14.76 -2.97 3.45
C ALA A 139 14.09 -3.84 2.39
N LEU A 140 13.27 -3.24 1.51
CA LEU A 140 12.63 -3.93 0.39
C LEU A 140 13.67 -4.49 -0.58
N PHE A 141 14.72 -3.71 -0.90
CA PHE A 141 15.79 -4.15 -1.78
C PHE A 141 16.56 -5.37 -1.22
N VAL A 142 16.91 -5.35 0.06
CA VAL A 142 17.60 -6.49 0.71
C VAL A 142 16.68 -7.70 0.83
N GLY A 143 15.39 -7.51 1.12
CA GLY A 143 14.39 -8.57 1.08
C GLY A 143 14.31 -9.22 -0.30
N LEU A 144 14.18 -8.40 -1.34
CA LEU A 144 14.15 -8.81 -2.75
C LEU A 144 15.43 -9.58 -3.13
N PHE A 145 16.59 -9.03 -2.79
CA PHE A 145 17.89 -9.68 -3.03
C PHE A 145 18.00 -11.02 -2.31
N SER A 146 17.54 -11.13 -1.08
CA SER A 146 17.57 -12.39 -0.34
C SER A 146 16.70 -13.48 -1.01
N GLY A 147 15.53 -13.11 -1.52
CA GLY A 147 14.65 -14.01 -2.26
C GLY A 147 15.27 -14.50 -3.57
N THR A 148 15.78 -13.58 -4.39
CA THR A 148 16.47 -13.95 -5.64
C THR A 148 17.71 -14.80 -5.36
N LEU A 149 18.48 -14.49 -4.31
CA LEU A 149 19.65 -15.28 -3.93
C LEU A 149 19.29 -16.71 -3.51
N ILE A 150 18.20 -16.89 -2.77
CA ILE A 150 17.69 -18.22 -2.41
C ILE A 150 17.33 -18.97 -3.68
N ILE A 151 16.52 -18.39 -4.57
CA ILE A 151 16.07 -19.03 -5.81
C ILE A 151 17.27 -19.48 -6.65
N TYR A 152 18.21 -18.59 -6.94
CA TYR A 152 19.36 -18.91 -7.77
C TYR A 152 20.38 -19.84 -7.10
N SER A 153 20.48 -19.85 -5.75
CA SER A 153 21.33 -20.80 -5.05
C SER A 153 20.88 -22.26 -5.21
N TYR A 154 19.59 -22.49 -5.48
CA TYR A 154 19.05 -23.83 -5.75
C TYR A 154 19.08 -24.21 -7.22
N GLN A 155 19.24 -23.24 -8.12
CA GLN A 155 19.29 -23.44 -9.57
C GLN A 155 20.71 -23.56 -10.12
N GLU A 156 21.66 -22.84 -9.51
CA GLU A 156 23.04 -22.75 -9.99
C GLU A 156 23.98 -23.70 -9.28
N ALA A 157 24.99 -24.21 -10.02
CA ALA A 157 26.01 -25.08 -9.44
C ALA A 157 27.02 -24.34 -8.54
N SER A 158 27.18 -23.01 -8.75
CA SER A 158 28.13 -22.17 -8.04
C SER A 158 27.43 -21.03 -7.31
N ILE A 159 27.76 -20.84 -6.02
CA ILE A 159 27.25 -19.73 -5.22
C ILE A 159 27.66 -18.37 -5.81
N PHE A 160 28.79 -18.28 -6.46
CA PHE A 160 29.27 -17.07 -7.12
C PHE A 160 28.39 -16.71 -8.33
N SER A 161 28.04 -17.69 -9.17
CA SER A 161 27.08 -17.51 -10.26
C SER A 161 25.70 -17.10 -9.74
N ALA A 162 25.23 -17.78 -8.68
CA ALA A 162 23.96 -17.49 -8.05
C ALA A 162 23.88 -16.03 -7.53
N PHE A 163 24.96 -15.53 -6.92
CA PHE A 163 25.03 -14.16 -6.40
C PHE A 163 24.86 -13.11 -7.50
N PHE A 164 25.61 -13.22 -8.61
CA PHE A 164 25.49 -12.25 -9.70
C PHE A 164 24.14 -12.36 -10.42
N LYS A 165 23.66 -13.57 -10.68
CA LYS A 165 22.33 -13.77 -11.28
C LYS A 165 21.24 -13.21 -10.39
N ALA A 166 21.34 -13.38 -9.07
CA ALA A 166 20.40 -12.81 -8.12
C ALA A 166 20.32 -11.27 -8.20
N ILE A 167 21.48 -10.60 -8.28
CA ILE A 167 21.53 -9.14 -8.43
C ILE A 167 20.87 -8.69 -9.74
N PHE A 168 21.21 -9.31 -10.86
CA PHE A 168 20.66 -8.91 -12.16
C PHE A 168 19.17 -9.23 -12.27
N ALA A 169 18.72 -10.35 -11.72
CA ALA A 169 17.32 -10.75 -11.72
C ALA A 169 16.40 -9.75 -10.99
N ILE A 170 16.93 -8.97 -10.04
CA ILE A 170 16.17 -7.89 -9.42
C ILE A 170 15.66 -6.92 -10.48
N SER A 171 16.55 -6.50 -11.39
CA SER A 171 16.20 -5.50 -12.41
C SER A 171 15.53 -6.11 -13.65
N ASP A 172 16.12 -7.17 -14.23
CA ASP A 172 15.70 -7.71 -15.53
C ASP A 172 14.48 -8.64 -15.45
N THR A 173 14.29 -9.31 -14.32
CA THR A 173 13.18 -10.24 -14.13
C THR A 173 12.05 -9.58 -13.30
N TYR A 174 12.32 -9.17 -12.07
CA TYR A 174 11.26 -8.75 -11.15
C TYR A 174 10.82 -7.30 -11.34
N VAL A 175 11.76 -6.34 -11.32
CA VAL A 175 11.41 -4.91 -11.48
C VAL A 175 10.86 -4.63 -12.88
N LEU A 176 11.50 -5.18 -13.93
CA LEU A 176 11.02 -4.98 -15.30
C LEU A 176 9.65 -5.62 -15.52
N HIS A 177 9.41 -6.82 -14.99
CA HIS A 177 8.10 -7.49 -15.04
C HIS A 177 7.02 -6.66 -14.35
N SER A 178 7.30 -6.16 -13.13
CA SER A 178 6.38 -5.29 -12.39
C SER A 178 6.05 -3.99 -13.16
N LEU A 179 7.03 -3.40 -13.86
CA LEU A 179 6.82 -2.20 -14.67
C LEU A 179 6.17 -2.49 -16.04
N ALA A 180 6.19 -3.73 -16.53
CA ALA A 180 5.54 -4.10 -17.78
C ALA A 180 4.01 -4.31 -17.64
N ASP A 181 3.50 -4.38 -16.41
CA ASP A 181 2.07 -4.48 -16.14
C ASP A 181 1.34 -3.16 -16.42
N THR A 182 0.29 -3.20 -17.23
CA THR A 182 -0.46 -2.00 -17.63
C THR A 182 -1.23 -1.36 -16.48
N GLY A 183 -1.70 -2.15 -15.51
CA GLY A 183 -2.34 -1.68 -14.29
C GLY A 183 -1.36 -0.89 -13.42
N HIS A 184 -0.15 -1.43 -13.24
CA HIS A 184 0.91 -0.78 -12.48
C HIS A 184 1.33 0.57 -13.10
N ILE A 185 1.51 0.61 -14.43
CA ILE A 185 1.81 1.88 -15.13
C ILE A 185 0.66 2.88 -14.97
N SER A 186 -0.59 2.44 -15.06
CA SER A 186 -1.76 3.32 -14.87
C SER A 186 -1.80 3.95 -13.47
N ILE A 187 -1.42 3.19 -12.43
CA ILE A 187 -1.31 3.69 -11.06
C ILE A 187 -0.18 4.71 -10.92
N ILE A 188 0.99 4.45 -11.50
CA ILE A 188 2.10 5.39 -11.51
C ILE A 188 1.67 6.72 -12.15
N LEU A 189 1.07 6.67 -13.34
CA LEU A 189 0.60 7.85 -14.05
C LEU A 189 -0.49 8.59 -13.27
N PHE A 190 -1.47 7.88 -12.71
CA PHE A 190 -2.51 8.47 -11.87
C PHE A 190 -1.91 9.18 -10.66
N SER A 191 -1.02 8.53 -9.91
CA SER A 191 -0.37 9.11 -8.73
C SER A 191 0.43 10.37 -9.08
N MET A 192 1.18 10.34 -10.18
CA MET A 192 1.90 11.52 -10.69
C MET A 192 0.95 12.66 -11.05
N LEU A 193 -0.16 12.38 -11.75
CA LEU A 193 -1.14 13.39 -12.15
C LEU A 193 -1.85 14.02 -10.95
N ILE A 194 -2.23 13.23 -9.95
CA ILE A 194 -2.82 13.76 -8.70
C ILE A 194 -1.80 14.65 -7.98
N GLY A 195 -0.56 14.20 -7.78
CA GLY A 195 0.50 15.00 -7.18
C GLY A 195 0.74 16.32 -7.93
N ALA A 196 0.74 16.27 -9.26
CA ALA A 196 0.87 17.46 -10.10
C ALA A 196 -0.31 18.43 -9.92
N MET A 197 -1.54 17.92 -9.92
CA MET A 197 -2.76 18.72 -9.68
C MET A 197 -2.66 19.41 -8.31
N VAL A 198 -2.35 18.64 -7.26
CA VAL A 198 -2.26 19.15 -5.88
C VAL A 198 -1.23 20.27 -5.78
N ASN A 199 -0.02 20.08 -6.31
CA ASN A 199 1.00 21.12 -6.28
C ASN A 199 0.60 22.38 -7.07
N LEU A 200 -0.04 22.20 -8.23
CA LEU A 200 -0.52 23.33 -9.04
C LEU A 200 -1.62 24.13 -8.32
N ILE A 201 -2.64 23.47 -7.72
CA ILE A 201 -3.72 24.16 -7.00
C ILE A 201 -3.23 24.78 -5.68
N THR A 202 -2.13 24.31 -5.14
CA THR A 202 -1.43 24.92 -4.02
C THR A 202 -0.72 26.20 -4.48
N LYS A 203 0.14 26.11 -5.50
CA LYS A 203 0.91 27.25 -6.05
C LYS A 203 0.04 28.36 -6.63
N ASN A 204 -1.14 28.06 -7.19
CA ASN A 204 -2.07 29.07 -7.71
C ASN A 204 -2.94 29.73 -6.62
N GLY A 205 -2.71 29.43 -5.35
CA GLY A 205 -3.43 30.03 -4.22
C GLY A 205 -4.85 29.47 -3.99
N GLY A 206 -5.26 28.44 -4.73
CA GLY A 206 -6.59 27.83 -4.59
C GLY A 206 -6.82 27.23 -3.21
N MET A 207 -5.84 26.48 -2.70
CA MET A 207 -5.87 25.88 -1.37
C MET A 207 -5.93 26.92 -0.27
N GLN A 208 -5.06 27.95 -0.35
CA GLN A 208 -5.07 29.07 0.58
C GLN A 208 -6.41 29.81 0.58
N GLY A 209 -7.09 29.87 -0.55
CA GLY A 209 -8.42 30.46 -0.68
C GLY A 209 -9.50 29.72 0.12
N ILE A 210 -9.45 28.38 0.19
CA ILE A 210 -10.34 27.57 1.02
C ILE A 210 -10.09 27.90 2.50
N VAL A 211 -8.83 27.87 2.91
CA VAL A 211 -8.43 28.12 4.30
C VAL A 211 -8.80 29.54 4.75
N ASN A 212 -8.50 30.56 3.95
CA ASN A 212 -8.84 31.95 4.25
C ASN A 212 -10.35 32.19 4.39
N LYS A 213 -11.17 31.42 3.71
CA LYS A 213 -12.63 31.52 3.82
C LYS A 213 -13.15 30.92 5.13
N LEU A 214 -12.58 29.79 5.57
CA LEU A 214 -13.03 29.07 6.76
C LEU A 214 -12.42 29.59 8.07
N SER A 215 -11.17 30.06 8.05
CA SER A 215 -10.51 30.62 9.24
C SER A 215 -11.25 31.80 9.90
N LYS A 216 -12.10 32.48 9.14
CA LYS A 216 -12.96 33.57 9.67
C LYS A 216 -13.94 33.11 10.73
N PHE A 217 -14.27 31.83 10.79
CA PHE A 217 -15.20 31.26 11.78
C PHE A 217 -14.50 30.86 13.10
N ALA A 218 -13.16 30.99 13.17
CA ALA A 218 -12.37 30.67 14.35
C ALA A 218 -12.35 31.86 15.35
N GLY A 219 -13.41 32.00 16.14
CA GLY A 219 -13.58 33.08 17.11
C GLY A 219 -13.34 32.73 18.59
N SER A 220 -13.21 31.45 18.93
CA SER A 220 -12.95 30.91 20.27
C SER A 220 -12.02 29.69 20.22
N PRO A 221 -11.41 29.26 21.36
CA PRO A 221 -10.56 28.06 21.34
C PRO A 221 -11.25 26.82 20.77
N GLY A 222 -12.50 26.56 21.14
CA GLY A 222 -13.28 25.44 20.60
C GLY A 222 -13.57 25.57 19.10
N SER A 223 -14.02 26.77 18.64
CA SER A 223 -14.25 26.98 17.21
C SER A 223 -12.94 26.99 16.40
N GLY A 224 -11.83 27.44 16.98
CA GLY A 224 -10.50 27.37 16.35
C GLY A 224 -10.05 25.94 16.10
N GLN A 225 -10.15 25.08 17.10
CA GLN A 225 -9.87 23.63 16.96
C GLN A 225 -10.81 22.95 15.97
N PHE A 226 -12.12 23.28 16.02
CA PHE A 226 -13.11 22.73 15.09
C PHE A 226 -12.82 23.14 13.63
N VAL A 227 -12.49 24.41 13.39
CA VAL A 227 -12.13 24.91 12.05
C VAL A 227 -10.86 24.25 11.56
N THR A 228 -9.85 24.05 12.41
CA THR A 228 -8.63 23.32 12.06
C THR A 228 -8.95 21.88 11.64
N TRP A 229 -9.76 21.18 12.44
CA TRP A 229 -10.22 19.84 12.11
C TRP A 229 -11.02 19.79 10.80
N LEU A 230 -11.96 20.74 10.60
CA LEU A 230 -12.77 20.80 9.37
C LEU A 230 -11.90 21.06 8.13
N LEU A 231 -10.91 21.94 8.23
CA LEU A 231 -9.96 22.20 7.16
C LEU A 231 -9.16 20.95 6.82
N GLY A 232 -8.67 20.24 7.83
CA GLY A 232 -7.97 18.97 7.63
C GLY A 232 -8.84 17.92 6.94
N VAL A 233 -10.12 17.82 7.30
CA VAL A 233 -11.06 16.91 6.61
C VAL A 233 -11.35 17.35 5.17
N LEU A 234 -11.44 18.65 4.89
CA LEU A 234 -11.71 19.16 3.55
C LEU A 234 -10.51 19.07 2.60
N ILE A 235 -9.28 19.04 3.14
CA ILE A 235 -8.05 18.88 2.36
C ILE A 235 -7.64 17.40 2.34
N PHE A 236 -8.56 16.50 1.98
CA PHE A 236 -8.44 15.05 2.09
C PHE A 236 -7.56 14.38 1.03
N PHE A 237 -7.29 15.05 -0.06
CA PHE A 237 -6.70 14.44 -1.26
C PHE A 237 -5.18 14.21 -1.16
N ASP A 238 -4.49 14.88 -0.23
CA ASP A 238 -3.06 14.72 0.01
C ASP A 238 -2.69 15.11 1.46
N ASP A 239 -2.01 14.21 2.17
CA ASP A 239 -1.66 14.37 3.58
C ASP A 239 -0.55 15.40 3.81
N TYR A 240 0.45 15.49 2.92
CA TYR A 240 1.52 16.49 3.02
C TYR A 240 0.99 17.90 2.79
N ALA A 241 0.18 18.10 1.74
CA ALA A 241 -0.46 19.39 1.46
C ALA A 241 -1.39 19.79 2.60
N ASN A 242 -2.19 18.85 3.14
CA ASN A 242 -3.03 19.06 4.32
C ASN A 242 -2.18 19.62 5.48
N THR A 243 -1.16 18.88 5.88
CA THR A 243 -0.30 19.20 7.02
C THR A 243 0.30 20.58 6.90
N LEU A 244 0.93 20.90 5.77
CA LEU A 244 1.64 22.16 5.58
C LEU A 244 0.69 23.36 5.46
N ILE A 245 -0.42 23.22 4.74
CA ILE A 245 -1.35 24.33 4.53
C ILE A 245 -2.15 24.63 5.78
N VAL A 246 -2.74 23.61 6.41
CA VAL A 246 -3.55 23.80 7.62
C VAL A 246 -2.70 24.26 8.79
N GLY A 247 -1.56 23.61 9.04
CA GLY A 247 -0.66 23.93 10.13
C GLY A 247 -0.17 25.38 10.06
N ASN A 248 0.44 25.78 8.95
CA ASN A 248 0.97 27.13 8.79
C ASN A 248 -0.10 28.23 8.85
N THR A 249 -1.29 27.98 8.27
CA THR A 249 -2.35 29.01 8.24
C THR A 249 -3.10 29.12 9.56
N MET A 250 -3.33 28.00 10.24
CA MET A 250 -4.05 28.01 11.51
C MET A 250 -3.16 28.42 12.70
N ARG A 251 -1.85 28.28 12.61
CA ARG A 251 -0.92 28.67 13.68
C ARG A 251 -1.14 30.09 14.22
N PRO A 252 -1.18 31.18 13.43
CA PRO A 252 -1.45 32.51 13.97
C PRO A 252 -2.81 32.64 14.61
N VAL A 253 -3.80 31.87 14.14
CA VAL A 253 -5.15 31.84 14.69
C VAL A 253 -5.16 31.13 16.05
N THR A 254 -4.53 29.97 16.15
CA THR A 254 -4.44 29.16 17.36
C THR A 254 -3.61 29.86 18.45
N ASP A 255 -2.49 30.50 18.08
CA ASP A 255 -1.69 31.31 19.02
C ASP A 255 -2.53 32.43 19.63
N ARG A 256 -3.27 33.19 18.81
CA ARG A 256 -4.18 34.23 19.28
C ARG A 256 -5.29 33.69 20.20
N LEU A 257 -5.78 32.48 19.96
CA LEU A 257 -6.83 31.83 20.73
C LEU A 257 -6.30 31.05 21.92
N LYS A 258 -5.00 31.11 22.21
CA LYS A 258 -4.32 30.39 23.29
C LYS A 258 -4.58 28.88 23.24
N ILE A 259 -4.48 28.29 22.06
CA ILE A 259 -4.46 26.85 21.82
C ILE A 259 -2.99 26.46 21.71
N SER A 260 -2.55 25.41 22.42
CA SER A 260 -1.15 24.99 22.38
C SER A 260 -0.72 24.53 20.97
N ARG A 261 0.56 24.70 20.66
CA ARG A 261 1.12 24.27 19.38
C ARG A 261 1.10 22.76 19.25
N GLU A 262 1.24 22.04 20.36
CA GLU A 262 1.08 20.59 20.46
C GLU A 262 -0.34 20.15 20.06
N LYS A 263 -1.37 20.90 20.50
CA LYS A 263 -2.75 20.62 20.13
C LYS A 263 -3.02 20.90 18.66
N LEU A 264 -2.46 22.00 18.12
CA LEU A 264 -2.53 22.29 16.70
C LEU A 264 -1.86 21.18 15.89
N ALA A 265 -0.63 20.80 16.24
CA ALA A 265 0.13 19.75 15.58
C ALA A 265 -0.63 18.42 15.59
N TYR A 266 -1.20 18.05 16.74
CA TYR A 266 -2.04 16.85 16.89
C TYR A 266 -3.26 16.87 15.97
N ILE A 267 -4.02 17.97 15.89
CA ILE A 267 -5.22 18.06 15.04
C ILE A 267 -4.80 17.95 13.55
N VAL A 268 -3.74 18.63 13.18
CA VAL A 268 -3.21 18.64 11.79
C VAL A 268 -2.75 17.24 11.40
N ASP A 269 -1.93 16.59 12.20
CA ASP A 269 -1.42 15.24 11.96
C ASP A 269 -2.55 14.21 11.90
N SER A 270 -3.46 14.26 12.88
CA SER A 270 -4.62 13.36 12.99
C SER A 270 -5.70 13.58 11.92
N THR A 271 -5.63 14.64 11.14
CA THR A 271 -6.52 14.88 9.98
C THR A 271 -5.77 14.76 8.63
N ALA A 272 -4.50 14.46 8.63
CA ALA A 272 -3.72 14.21 7.41
C ALA A 272 -3.86 12.73 6.96
N ALA A 273 -2.99 11.85 7.42
CA ALA A 273 -3.02 10.43 7.06
C ALA A 273 -4.35 9.71 7.39
N PRO A 274 -5.00 9.92 8.55
CA PRO A 274 -6.30 9.31 8.81
C PRO A 274 -7.38 9.69 7.79
N VAL A 275 -7.45 10.95 7.36
CA VAL A 275 -8.42 11.39 6.35
C VAL A 275 -8.06 10.84 4.97
N ALA A 276 -6.78 10.92 4.57
CA ALA A 276 -6.32 10.37 3.30
C ALA A 276 -6.60 8.87 3.16
N SER A 277 -6.58 8.13 4.26
CA SER A 277 -6.81 6.68 4.30
C SER A 277 -8.28 6.24 4.16
N ILE A 278 -9.26 7.14 4.37
CA ILE A 278 -10.70 6.82 4.26
C ILE A 278 -11.37 7.54 3.10
N ALA A 279 -10.74 8.55 2.54
CA ALA A 279 -11.31 9.26 1.40
C ALA A 279 -11.22 8.40 0.13
N MET A 280 -12.28 8.46 -0.68
CA MET A 280 -12.44 7.58 -1.83
C MET A 280 -11.48 7.89 -2.98
N ILE A 281 -10.84 9.06 -2.99
CA ILE A 281 -9.93 9.49 -4.05
C ILE A 281 -8.86 10.38 -3.43
N THR A 282 -7.66 9.85 -3.29
CA THR A 282 -6.50 10.53 -2.69
C THR A 282 -5.23 10.10 -3.43
N THR A 283 -4.09 10.70 -3.07
CA THR A 283 -2.77 10.21 -3.50
C THR A 283 -2.50 8.76 -3.07
N TRP A 284 -3.19 8.27 -2.02
CA TRP A 284 -2.99 6.94 -1.46
C TRP A 284 -3.74 5.83 -2.20
N ILE A 285 -4.92 6.14 -2.78
CA ILE A 285 -5.81 5.10 -3.32
C ILE A 285 -5.17 4.29 -4.43
N GLY A 286 -4.42 4.93 -5.33
CA GLY A 286 -3.78 4.23 -6.44
C GLY A 286 -2.86 3.11 -5.96
N ILE A 287 -2.07 3.40 -4.94
CA ILE A 287 -1.12 2.47 -4.35
C ILE A 287 -1.83 1.37 -3.58
N GLU A 288 -2.84 1.70 -2.79
CA GLU A 288 -3.63 0.69 -2.06
C GLU A 288 -4.33 -0.27 -3.03
N LEU A 289 -4.95 0.26 -4.10
CA LEU A 289 -5.60 -0.57 -5.11
C LEU A 289 -4.60 -1.53 -5.79
N SER A 290 -3.36 -1.11 -6.01
CA SER A 290 -2.36 -1.97 -6.61
C SER A 290 -1.94 -3.13 -5.71
N TYR A 291 -1.81 -2.87 -4.41
CA TYR A 291 -1.50 -3.94 -3.45
C TYR A 291 -2.66 -4.94 -3.34
N ILE A 292 -3.91 -4.44 -3.31
CA ILE A 292 -5.10 -5.30 -3.34
C ILE A 292 -5.11 -6.12 -4.62
N GLN A 293 -4.86 -5.52 -5.80
CA GLN A 293 -4.80 -6.20 -7.09
C GLN A 293 -3.76 -7.31 -7.09
N SER A 294 -2.55 -7.03 -6.61
CA SER A 294 -1.47 -8.03 -6.54
C SER A 294 -1.88 -9.24 -5.69
N ALA A 295 -2.58 -9.02 -4.59
CA ALA A 295 -3.08 -10.09 -3.73
C ALA A 295 -4.23 -10.87 -4.40
N THR A 296 -5.22 -10.18 -4.99
CA THR A 296 -6.39 -10.83 -5.62
C THR A 296 -6.02 -11.67 -6.83
N VAL A 297 -5.08 -11.21 -7.65
CA VAL A 297 -4.52 -12.00 -8.77
C VAL A 297 -3.84 -13.27 -8.27
N GLN A 298 -3.11 -13.19 -7.15
CA GLN A 298 -2.43 -14.36 -6.58
C GLN A 298 -3.41 -15.45 -6.11
N ILE A 299 -4.58 -15.07 -5.60
CA ILE A 299 -5.58 -15.98 -5.02
C ILE A 299 -6.81 -16.17 -5.92
N ASN A 300 -6.78 -15.67 -7.15
CA ASN A 300 -7.83 -15.80 -8.18
C ASN A 300 -9.21 -15.29 -7.70
N ILE A 301 -9.27 -14.12 -7.07
CA ILE A 301 -10.52 -13.44 -6.74
C ILE A 301 -10.91 -12.52 -7.90
N ASP A 302 -12.14 -12.67 -8.42
CA ASP A 302 -12.67 -11.88 -9.55
C ASP A 302 -13.24 -10.51 -9.15
N GLU A 303 -13.23 -10.16 -7.85
CA GLU A 303 -13.71 -8.85 -7.41
C GLU A 303 -12.70 -7.74 -7.71
N SER A 304 -13.17 -6.62 -8.26
CA SER A 304 -12.29 -5.49 -8.60
C SER A 304 -11.64 -4.89 -7.34
N PRO A 305 -10.38 -4.42 -7.42
CA PRO A 305 -9.68 -3.81 -6.28
C PRO A 305 -10.44 -2.63 -5.67
N TYR A 306 -11.11 -1.82 -6.51
CA TYR A 306 -11.90 -0.69 -6.04
C TYR A 306 -13.14 -1.12 -5.25
N SER A 307 -13.80 -2.22 -5.66
CA SER A 307 -14.90 -2.81 -4.90
C SER A 307 -14.43 -3.31 -3.53
N ILE A 308 -13.31 -4.02 -3.48
CA ILE A 308 -12.70 -4.49 -2.23
C ILE A 308 -12.34 -3.31 -1.32
N PHE A 309 -11.75 -2.25 -1.89
CA PHE A 309 -11.48 -1.00 -1.18
C PHE A 309 -12.76 -0.43 -0.57
N LEU A 310 -13.83 -0.26 -1.34
CA LEU A 310 -15.11 0.26 -0.85
C LEU A 310 -15.72 -0.63 0.24
N ASN A 311 -15.67 -1.95 0.07
CA ASN A 311 -16.18 -2.91 1.05
C ASN A 311 -15.34 -2.93 2.33
N SER A 312 -14.06 -2.56 2.27
CA SER A 312 -13.19 -2.44 3.43
C SER A 312 -13.42 -1.14 4.23
N LEU A 313 -13.89 -0.05 3.61
CA LEU A 313 -14.04 1.25 4.25
C LEU A 313 -14.81 1.21 5.59
N PRO A 314 -15.96 0.52 5.73
CA PRO A 314 -16.72 0.51 6.97
C PRO A 314 -15.98 -0.08 8.18
N THR A 315 -14.90 -0.83 7.94
CA THR A 315 -14.08 -1.48 8.98
C THR A 315 -12.77 -0.75 9.27
N ARG A 316 -12.53 0.42 8.67
CA ARG A 316 -11.37 1.31 8.96
C ARG A 316 -11.59 2.09 10.26
N PHE A 317 -11.73 1.37 11.38
CA PHE A 317 -12.14 1.95 12.66
C PHE A 317 -11.18 3.02 13.17
N TYR A 318 -9.84 2.82 13.10
CA TYR A 318 -8.88 3.76 13.65
C TYR A 318 -8.99 5.17 13.03
N PRO A 319 -9.02 5.38 11.72
CA PRO A 319 -9.21 6.68 11.12
C PRO A 319 -10.54 7.34 11.52
N PHE A 320 -11.66 6.61 11.46
CA PHE A 320 -12.95 7.14 11.86
C PHE A 320 -13.00 7.53 13.35
N PHE A 321 -12.45 6.67 14.20
CA PHE A 321 -12.41 6.92 15.63
C PHE A 321 -11.48 8.08 16.00
N THR A 322 -10.36 8.24 15.29
CA THR A 322 -9.45 9.39 15.47
C THR A 322 -10.16 10.70 15.17
N LEU A 323 -10.84 10.79 14.03
CA LEU A 323 -11.59 12.01 13.67
C LEU A 323 -12.70 12.33 14.65
N PHE A 324 -13.45 11.32 15.10
CA PHE A 324 -14.49 11.50 16.11
C PHE A 324 -13.90 11.86 17.48
N PHE A 325 -12.78 11.27 17.86
CA PHE A 325 -12.11 11.55 19.13
C PHE A 325 -11.69 13.02 19.25
N ILE A 326 -11.13 13.61 18.18
CA ILE A 326 -10.82 15.04 18.14
C ILE A 326 -12.08 15.86 18.40
N LEU A 327 -13.19 15.54 17.73
CA LEU A 327 -14.46 16.25 17.95
C LEU A 327 -14.93 16.14 19.39
N MET A 328 -14.75 14.98 20.04
CA MET A 328 -15.14 14.83 21.46
C MET A 328 -14.27 15.67 22.39
N LEU A 329 -12.94 15.74 22.14
CA LEU A 329 -12.05 16.63 22.88
C LEU A 329 -12.49 18.10 22.77
N VAL A 330 -12.83 18.54 21.54
CA VAL A 330 -13.29 19.91 21.27
C VAL A 330 -14.64 20.22 21.94
N VAL A 331 -15.63 19.33 21.77
CA VAL A 331 -17.00 19.54 22.28
C VAL A 331 -17.03 19.49 23.80
N LEU A 332 -16.34 18.54 24.42
CA LEU A 332 -16.30 18.40 25.87
C LEU A 332 -15.34 19.39 26.56
N LYS A 333 -14.46 20.06 25.78
CA LYS A 333 -13.39 20.95 26.26
C LYS A 333 -12.51 20.27 27.31
N LYS A 334 -12.17 19.03 27.08
CA LYS A 334 -11.40 18.18 27.97
C LYS A 334 -10.21 17.57 27.25
N ASP A 335 -9.11 17.50 27.99
CA ASP A 335 -7.90 16.81 27.56
C ASP A 335 -7.39 15.91 28.70
N PHE A 336 -6.46 15.03 28.43
CA PHE A 336 -5.82 14.19 29.44
C PHE A 336 -4.32 13.96 29.14
N GLY A 337 -3.61 13.45 30.12
CA GLY A 337 -2.19 13.13 29.98
C GLY A 337 -1.31 14.36 29.69
N PRO A 338 -0.25 14.20 28.89
CA PRO A 338 0.66 15.30 28.56
C PRO A 338 0.00 16.44 27.79
N MET A 339 -0.98 16.18 26.93
CA MET A 339 -1.69 17.21 26.17
C MET A 339 -2.46 18.18 27.09
N LEU A 340 -3.09 17.67 28.15
CA LEU A 340 -3.76 18.54 29.14
C LEU A 340 -2.78 19.53 29.76
N LYS A 341 -1.56 19.08 30.09
CA LYS A 341 -0.51 19.94 30.65
C LYS A 341 -0.05 21.00 29.65
N ALA A 342 0.10 20.65 28.40
CA ALA A 342 0.46 21.57 27.33
C ALA A 342 -0.62 22.65 27.13
N GLU A 343 -1.90 22.28 27.07
CA GLU A 343 -3.02 23.22 26.96
C GLU A 343 -3.11 24.15 28.18
N GLN A 344 -2.98 23.64 29.40
CA GLN A 344 -2.98 24.43 30.63
C GLN A 344 -1.80 25.41 30.66
N LYS A 345 -0.59 24.96 30.31
CA LYS A 345 0.62 25.82 30.22
C LYS A 345 0.36 26.98 29.25
N CYS A 346 -0.11 26.70 28.04
CA CYS A 346 -0.35 27.71 26.99
C CYS A 346 -1.41 28.75 27.42
N ARG A 347 -2.40 28.40 28.26
CA ARG A 347 -3.42 29.35 28.72
C ARG A 347 -2.98 30.25 29.85
N HIS A 348 -2.05 29.79 30.69
CA HIS A 348 -1.54 30.51 31.84
C HIS A 348 -0.29 31.36 31.56
N GLU A 349 0.49 31.03 30.54
CA GLU A 349 1.67 31.79 30.14
C GLU A 349 1.29 33.02 29.29
N LEU A 350 1.98 34.14 29.53
CA LEU A 350 1.68 35.44 28.89
C LEU A 350 2.25 35.57 27.47
N GLU A 351 3.26 34.77 27.11
CA GLU A 351 3.87 34.76 25.79
C GLU A 351 4.21 33.34 25.34
N PRO A 352 3.90 32.96 24.08
CA PRO A 352 4.39 31.69 23.51
C PRO A 352 5.91 31.75 23.35
N GLU A 353 6.62 30.70 23.76
CA GLU A 353 8.04 30.54 23.47
C GLU A 353 8.26 30.59 21.94
N SER A 354 8.88 31.67 21.47
CA SER A 354 9.26 31.79 20.07
C SER A 354 10.50 30.91 19.80
N LEU A 355 10.30 29.81 19.09
CA LEU A 355 11.42 29.05 18.50
C LEU A 355 11.94 29.82 17.28
N GLU A 356 12.70 30.91 17.52
CA GLU A 356 13.15 31.85 16.48
C GLU A 356 14.25 31.29 15.54
N ASN A 357 14.73 30.04 15.70
CA ASN A 357 15.89 29.53 14.96
C ASN A 357 15.76 28.09 14.43
N GLU A 358 14.61 27.68 13.92
CA GLU A 358 14.60 26.42 13.16
C GLU A 358 14.83 26.67 11.67
N VAL A 359 15.82 25.94 11.14
CA VAL A 359 16.18 25.89 9.74
C VAL A 359 14.93 25.53 8.93
N VAL A 360 14.42 26.51 8.16
CA VAL A 360 13.32 26.26 7.20
C VAL A 360 13.78 25.18 6.24
N SER A 361 13.21 23.98 6.35
CA SER A 361 13.55 22.86 5.48
C SER A 361 13.31 23.23 4.02
N SER A 362 14.07 22.61 3.10
CA SER A 362 13.92 22.83 1.66
C SER A 362 12.48 22.57 1.19
N GLU A 363 11.79 21.64 1.80
CA GLU A 363 10.40 21.27 1.52
C GLU A 363 9.40 22.39 1.85
N LEU A 364 9.60 23.11 2.95
CA LEU A 364 8.79 24.28 3.29
C LEU A 364 8.95 25.41 2.27
N LYS A 365 10.14 25.56 1.66
CA LYS A 365 10.39 26.58 0.62
C LYS A 365 9.72 26.21 -0.71
N GLU A 366 9.63 24.93 -1.03
CA GLU A 366 9.00 24.48 -2.28
C GLU A 366 7.49 24.70 -2.30
N ILE A 367 6.81 24.72 -1.15
CA ILE A 367 5.35 24.89 -1.04
C ILE A 367 4.93 26.34 -0.77
N GLN A 368 5.84 27.24 -0.45
CA GLN A 368 5.49 28.64 -0.22
C GLN A 368 4.86 29.28 -1.47
N ILE A 369 3.73 29.99 -1.22
CA ILE A 369 3.01 30.76 -2.22
C ILE A 369 3.55 32.18 -2.22
N ASP A 370 3.74 32.78 -3.41
CA ASP A 370 4.08 34.20 -3.52
C ASP A 370 3.03 35.06 -2.81
N GLU A 371 3.44 36.01 -1.97
CA GLU A 371 2.53 36.87 -1.18
C GLU A 371 1.47 37.60 -2.02
N ASN A 372 1.77 37.86 -3.29
CA ASN A 372 0.86 38.53 -4.24
C ASN A 372 -0.08 37.56 -4.99
N THR A 373 -0.05 36.25 -4.71
CA THR A 373 -0.89 35.27 -5.41
C THR A 373 -2.37 35.42 -4.97
N PRO A 374 -3.32 35.59 -5.91
CA PRO A 374 -4.74 35.71 -5.57
C PRO A 374 -5.28 34.40 -4.99
N THR A 375 -5.80 34.45 -3.77
CA THR A 375 -6.33 33.28 -3.05
C THR A 375 -7.80 33.04 -3.37
N ARG A 376 -8.06 32.25 -4.42
CA ARG A 376 -9.41 31.96 -4.92
C ARG A 376 -9.76 30.50 -4.70
N TRP A 377 -10.66 30.20 -3.76
CA TRP A 377 -11.04 28.84 -3.37
C TRP A 377 -11.46 27.90 -4.51
N TYR A 378 -12.10 28.44 -5.55
CA TYR A 378 -12.58 27.65 -6.70
C TYR A 378 -11.45 27.14 -7.59
N ASN A 379 -10.24 27.71 -7.51
CA ASN A 379 -9.07 27.21 -8.22
C ASN A 379 -8.58 25.85 -7.67
N ALA A 380 -8.93 25.50 -6.45
CA ALA A 380 -8.76 24.16 -5.90
C ALA A 380 -10.06 23.36 -5.95
N GLY A 381 -11.19 23.97 -5.58
CA GLY A 381 -12.48 23.29 -5.48
C GLY A 381 -12.96 22.66 -6.79
N ILE A 382 -12.78 23.36 -7.94
CA ILE A 382 -13.22 22.84 -9.25
C ILE A 382 -12.38 21.62 -9.67
N PRO A 383 -11.02 21.65 -9.69
CA PRO A 383 -10.22 20.46 -10.02
C PRO A 383 -10.50 19.27 -9.12
N VAL A 384 -10.60 19.49 -7.81
CA VAL A 384 -10.91 18.41 -6.85
C VAL A 384 -12.29 17.80 -7.14
N LEU A 385 -13.31 18.63 -7.40
CA LEU A 385 -14.64 18.15 -7.77
C LEU A 385 -14.63 17.35 -9.07
N ILE A 386 -13.80 17.74 -10.04
CA ILE A 386 -13.63 17.01 -11.31
C ILE A 386 -12.99 15.64 -11.05
N VAL A 387 -12.00 15.53 -10.18
CA VAL A 387 -11.45 14.20 -9.81
C VAL A 387 -12.55 13.33 -9.23
N ILE A 388 -13.31 13.82 -8.25
CA ILE A 388 -14.36 13.05 -7.58
C ILE A 388 -15.45 12.62 -8.56
N LEU A 389 -16.10 13.58 -9.20
CA LEU A 389 -17.22 13.30 -10.11
C LEU A 389 -16.74 12.55 -11.37
N GLY A 390 -15.55 12.89 -11.88
CA GLY A 390 -14.95 12.23 -13.03
C GLY A 390 -14.62 10.77 -12.76
N THR A 391 -14.13 10.44 -11.57
CA THR A 391 -13.88 9.04 -11.18
C THR A 391 -15.20 8.27 -11.12
N PHE A 392 -16.22 8.76 -10.42
CA PHE A 392 -17.52 8.09 -10.38
C PHE A 392 -18.15 7.94 -11.77
N ALA A 393 -18.07 8.99 -12.61
CA ALA A 393 -18.54 8.92 -13.99
C ALA A 393 -17.75 7.88 -14.81
N GLY A 394 -16.43 7.82 -14.64
CA GLY A 394 -15.56 6.84 -15.27
C GLY A 394 -15.85 5.41 -14.83
N LEU A 395 -16.07 5.17 -13.53
CA LEU A 395 -16.46 3.85 -13.00
C LEU A 395 -17.80 3.39 -13.58
N ILE A 396 -18.81 4.28 -13.60
CA ILE A 396 -20.10 3.98 -14.19
C ILE A 396 -19.98 3.72 -15.69
N TYR A 397 -19.18 4.52 -16.42
CA TYR A 397 -19.02 4.38 -17.86
C TYR A 397 -18.30 3.06 -18.23
N THR A 398 -17.19 2.75 -17.55
CA THR A 398 -16.39 1.55 -17.86
C THR A 398 -17.05 0.25 -17.40
N GLY A 399 -17.85 0.27 -16.33
CA GLY A 399 -18.56 -0.90 -15.82
C GLY A 399 -20.01 -0.99 -16.26
N TRP A 400 -20.46 -0.12 -17.22
CA TRP A 400 -21.86 -0.07 -17.61
C TRP A 400 -22.35 -1.36 -18.24
N ASP A 401 -23.37 -1.94 -17.64
CA ASP A 401 -24.10 -3.10 -18.16
C ASP A 401 -25.60 -2.78 -18.23
N ALA A 402 -26.12 -2.72 -19.45
CA ALA A 402 -27.54 -2.43 -19.69
C ALA A 402 -28.48 -3.55 -19.16
N ALA A 403 -28.03 -4.81 -19.10
CA ALA A 403 -28.81 -5.90 -18.56
C ALA A 403 -29.00 -5.74 -17.04
N ILE A 404 -27.93 -5.43 -16.32
CA ILE A 404 -27.97 -5.15 -14.87
C ILE A 404 -28.79 -3.88 -14.57
N TRP A 405 -28.60 -2.83 -15.38
CA TRP A 405 -29.33 -1.57 -15.16
C TRP A 405 -30.83 -1.71 -15.32
N ASN A 406 -31.29 -2.50 -16.31
CA ASN A 406 -32.71 -2.72 -16.62
C ASN A 406 -33.35 -3.84 -15.79
N ASP A 407 -32.60 -4.60 -14.99
CA ASP A 407 -33.18 -5.65 -14.15
C ASP A 407 -34.06 -5.04 -13.04
N THR A 408 -35.35 -5.26 -13.12
CA THR A 408 -36.35 -4.76 -12.16
C THR A 408 -36.29 -5.44 -10.78
N ASN A 409 -35.63 -6.60 -10.68
CA ASN A 409 -35.52 -7.36 -9.41
C ASN A 409 -34.37 -6.84 -8.55
N LEU A 410 -33.43 -6.07 -9.11
CA LEU A 410 -32.31 -5.52 -8.38
C LEU A 410 -32.62 -4.11 -7.84
N ALA A 411 -32.40 -3.90 -6.54
CA ALA A 411 -32.45 -2.57 -5.95
C ALA A 411 -31.36 -1.66 -6.53
N PHE A 412 -31.61 -0.35 -6.62
CA PHE A 412 -30.68 0.65 -7.19
C PHE A 412 -29.25 0.54 -6.64
N GLY A 413 -29.10 0.37 -5.31
CA GLY A 413 -27.77 0.22 -4.68
C GLY A 413 -27.03 -1.04 -5.14
N LYS A 414 -27.75 -2.16 -5.36
CA LYS A 414 -27.15 -3.39 -5.90
C LYS A 414 -26.74 -3.24 -7.35
N LYS A 415 -27.56 -2.58 -8.19
CA LYS A 415 -27.18 -2.27 -9.59
C LYS A 415 -25.90 -1.45 -9.64
N LEU A 416 -25.82 -0.39 -8.85
CA LEU A 416 -24.63 0.46 -8.79
C LEU A 416 -23.41 -0.31 -8.28
N SER A 417 -23.56 -1.16 -7.28
CA SER A 417 -22.49 -2.02 -6.76
C SER A 417 -21.95 -2.98 -7.83
N HIS A 418 -22.83 -3.61 -8.62
CA HIS A 418 -22.41 -4.48 -9.72
C HIS A 418 -21.69 -3.71 -10.83
N ILE A 419 -22.19 -2.54 -11.22
CA ILE A 419 -21.55 -1.69 -12.24
C ILE A 419 -20.16 -1.25 -11.77
N ILE A 420 -20.03 -0.78 -10.52
CA ILE A 420 -18.73 -0.39 -9.96
C ILE A 420 -17.80 -1.60 -9.83
N GLY A 421 -18.35 -2.77 -9.43
CA GLY A 421 -17.58 -4.01 -9.34
C GLY A 421 -16.99 -4.49 -10.66
N ALA A 422 -17.70 -4.27 -11.77
CA ALA A 422 -17.26 -4.64 -13.12
C ALA A 422 -16.43 -3.54 -13.83
N SER A 423 -16.20 -2.39 -13.18
CA SER A 423 -15.55 -1.24 -13.81
C SER A 423 -14.02 -1.37 -13.89
N ASP A 424 -13.43 -0.72 -14.91
CA ASP A 424 -11.99 -0.47 -14.96
C ASP A 424 -11.66 0.78 -14.12
N SER A 425 -11.35 0.54 -12.84
CA SER A 425 -11.05 1.60 -11.88
C SER A 425 -9.76 2.37 -12.21
N TYR A 426 -8.76 1.72 -12.82
CA TYR A 426 -7.50 2.36 -13.18
C TYR A 426 -7.69 3.39 -14.29
N LEU A 427 -8.47 3.01 -15.31
CA LEU A 427 -8.80 3.91 -16.41
C LEU A 427 -9.67 5.10 -15.95
N ALA A 428 -10.65 4.85 -15.06
CA ALA A 428 -11.50 5.89 -14.48
C ALA A 428 -10.67 6.91 -13.68
N LEU A 429 -9.75 6.44 -12.84
CA LEU A 429 -8.84 7.29 -12.07
C LEU A 429 -7.88 8.09 -12.97
N LEU A 430 -7.35 7.47 -14.03
CA LEU A 430 -6.45 8.14 -14.98
C LEU A 430 -7.16 9.26 -15.74
N TRP A 431 -8.37 9.02 -16.25
CA TRP A 431 -9.15 10.04 -16.98
C TRP A 431 -9.54 11.22 -16.09
N SER A 432 -10.00 10.95 -14.88
CA SER A 432 -10.41 11.98 -13.93
C SER A 432 -9.25 12.85 -13.49
N SER A 433 -8.09 12.27 -13.17
CA SER A 433 -6.90 13.00 -12.76
C SER A 433 -6.31 13.85 -13.89
N LEU A 434 -6.24 13.31 -15.11
CA LEU A 434 -5.80 14.07 -16.29
C LEU A 434 -6.74 15.26 -16.56
N SER A 435 -8.05 15.04 -16.52
CA SER A 435 -9.04 16.09 -16.72
C SER A 435 -8.91 17.19 -15.66
N ALA A 436 -8.68 16.82 -14.41
CA ALA A 436 -8.48 17.78 -13.32
C ALA A 436 -7.21 18.60 -13.48
N VAL A 437 -6.09 17.97 -13.89
CA VAL A 437 -4.83 18.68 -14.20
C VAL A 437 -5.05 19.71 -15.33
N LEU A 438 -5.72 19.30 -16.41
CA LEU A 438 -5.98 20.20 -17.55
C LEU A 438 -6.86 21.40 -17.14
N VAL A 439 -7.89 21.17 -16.33
CA VAL A 439 -8.75 22.24 -15.82
C VAL A 439 -8.00 23.12 -14.82
N ALA A 440 -7.21 22.55 -13.90
CA ALA A 440 -6.37 23.34 -13.00
C ALA A 440 -5.39 24.23 -13.77
N LEU A 441 -4.78 23.70 -14.83
CA LEU A 441 -3.88 24.44 -15.71
C LEU A 441 -4.61 25.56 -16.44
N ALA A 442 -5.77 25.27 -17.03
CA ALA A 442 -6.60 26.24 -17.73
C ALA A 442 -7.06 27.38 -16.80
N LEU A 443 -7.49 27.07 -15.58
CA LEU A 443 -7.85 28.07 -14.57
C LEU A 443 -6.65 28.93 -14.16
N THR A 444 -5.49 28.32 -13.97
CA THR A 444 -4.27 29.02 -13.53
C THR A 444 -3.75 29.99 -14.59
N ILE A 445 -3.66 29.53 -15.84
CA ILE A 445 -3.17 30.34 -16.97
C ILE A 445 -4.24 31.34 -17.44
N GLY A 446 -5.49 30.93 -17.58
CA GLY A 446 -6.59 31.78 -18.01
C GLY A 446 -6.84 32.97 -17.08
N GLN A 447 -6.62 32.81 -15.80
CA GLN A 447 -6.66 33.89 -14.80
C GLN A 447 -5.33 34.66 -14.69
N ARG A 448 -4.30 34.29 -15.45
CA ARG A 448 -2.96 34.89 -15.41
C ARG A 448 -2.31 34.88 -14.03
N ILE A 449 -2.58 33.84 -13.21
CA ILE A 449 -2.00 33.69 -11.87
C ILE A 449 -0.54 33.29 -11.98
N LEU A 450 -0.25 32.30 -12.81
CA LEU A 450 1.11 31.85 -13.12
C LEU A 450 1.33 31.92 -14.64
N SER A 451 2.57 32.16 -15.04
CA SER A 451 2.98 31.95 -16.44
C SER A 451 2.96 30.45 -16.76
N LEU A 452 2.89 30.11 -18.05
CA LEU A 452 2.93 28.71 -18.50
C LEU A 452 4.15 27.99 -17.96
N THR A 453 5.33 28.61 -17.98
CA THR A 453 6.58 28.05 -17.46
C THR A 453 6.45 27.71 -15.97
N LYS A 454 6.01 28.67 -15.14
CA LYS A 454 5.82 28.44 -13.70
C LYS A 454 4.74 27.39 -13.41
N ALA A 455 3.68 27.33 -14.21
CA ALA A 455 2.65 26.31 -14.06
C ALA A 455 3.18 24.90 -14.40
N VAL A 456 4.00 24.76 -15.46
CA VAL A 456 4.67 23.50 -15.80
C VAL A 456 5.70 23.11 -14.74
N GLU A 457 6.48 24.05 -14.20
CA GLU A 457 7.37 23.82 -13.07
C GLU A 457 6.62 23.29 -11.84
N ALA A 458 5.42 23.84 -11.54
CA ALA A 458 4.58 23.34 -10.47
C ALA A 458 4.09 21.91 -10.75
N LEU A 459 3.69 21.57 -11.97
CA LEU A 459 3.32 20.20 -12.35
C LEU A 459 4.50 19.23 -12.15
N VAL A 460 5.69 19.61 -12.65
CA VAL A 460 6.91 18.80 -12.49
C VAL A 460 7.28 18.64 -11.01
N GLY A 461 7.12 19.69 -10.19
CA GLY A 461 7.30 19.61 -8.74
C GLY A 461 6.38 18.55 -8.11
N GLY A 462 5.10 18.52 -8.50
CA GLY A 462 4.15 17.51 -8.05
C GLY A 462 4.48 16.08 -8.53
N PHE A 463 5.04 15.90 -9.73
CA PHE A 463 5.57 14.60 -10.16
C PHE A 463 6.71 14.14 -9.26
N LYS A 464 7.64 15.04 -8.94
CA LYS A 464 8.78 14.73 -8.07
C LYS A 464 8.36 14.33 -6.66
N SER A 465 7.31 14.93 -6.10
CA SER A 465 6.83 14.58 -4.76
C SER A 465 6.32 13.12 -4.69
N MET A 466 5.84 12.55 -5.79
CA MET A 466 5.39 11.15 -5.84
C MET A 466 6.53 10.14 -6.09
N LEU A 467 7.74 10.59 -6.42
CA LEU A 467 8.81 9.70 -6.87
C LEU A 467 9.21 8.66 -5.81
N THR A 468 9.34 9.06 -4.56
CA THR A 468 9.70 8.14 -3.46
C THR A 468 8.64 7.05 -3.29
N ALA A 469 7.37 7.41 -3.29
CA ALA A 469 6.26 6.47 -3.19
C ALA A 469 6.25 5.48 -4.38
N ILE A 470 6.51 5.95 -5.59
CA ILE A 470 6.59 5.11 -6.80
C ILE A 470 7.75 4.12 -6.70
N LEU A 471 8.93 4.55 -6.23
CA LEU A 471 10.09 3.66 -6.06
C LEU A 471 9.81 2.55 -5.04
N ILE A 472 9.20 2.90 -3.90
CA ILE A 472 8.76 1.92 -2.90
C ILE A 472 7.77 0.94 -3.52
N LEU A 473 6.80 1.44 -4.28
CA LEU A 473 5.76 0.65 -4.94
C LEU A 473 6.35 -0.38 -5.91
N VAL A 474 7.30 0.03 -6.76
CA VAL A 474 7.97 -0.87 -7.72
C VAL A 474 8.73 -2.00 -7.01
N LEU A 475 9.47 -1.68 -5.94
CA LEU A 475 10.16 -2.71 -5.15
C LEU A 475 9.18 -3.63 -4.39
N ALA A 476 8.05 -3.09 -3.94
CA ALA A 476 7.02 -3.87 -3.28
C ALA A 476 6.36 -4.88 -4.24
N TRP A 477 6.04 -4.48 -5.46
CA TRP A 477 5.53 -5.39 -6.49
C TRP A 477 6.53 -6.50 -6.82
N ALA A 478 7.81 -6.13 -6.99
CA ALA A 478 8.87 -7.11 -7.22
C ALA A 478 9.01 -8.10 -6.05
N LEU A 479 8.88 -7.64 -4.80
CA LEU A 479 8.87 -8.50 -3.62
C LEU A 479 7.61 -9.38 -3.56
N ALA A 480 6.44 -8.84 -3.96
CA ALA A 480 5.21 -9.61 -4.05
C ALA A 480 5.33 -10.77 -5.05
N ASP A 481 5.94 -10.53 -6.22
CA ASP A 481 6.21 -11.58 -7.21
C ASP A 481 7.12 -12.67 -6.64
N ILE A 482 8.19 -12.31 -5.91
CA ILE A 482 9.06 -13.29 -5.25
C ILE A 482 8.31 -14.09 -4.18
N THR A 483 7.50 -13.44 -3.34
CA THR A 483 6.73 -14.14 -2.29
C THR A 483 5.71 -15.10 -2.89
N LYS A 484 5.12 -14.74 -4.04
CA LYS A 484 4.25 -15.60 -4.83
C LYS A 484 5.01 -16.81 -5.37
N ASP A 485 6.12 -16.57 -6.06
CA ASP A 485 6.95 -17.62 -6.67
C ASP A 485 7.50 -18.61 -5.63
N MET A 486 7.79 -18.14 -4.43
CA MET A 486 8.27 -18.95 -3.31
C MET A 486 7.17 -19.57 -2.44
N HIS A 487 5.88 -19.35 -2.77
CA HIS A 487 4.76 -19.88 -2.00
C HIS A 487 4.76 -19.46 -0.52
N THR A 488 5.11 -18.21 -0.24
CA THR A 488 5.20 -17.68 1.14
C THR A 488 3.86 -17.74 1.87
N ALA A 489 2.75 -17.46 1.17
CA ALA A 489 1.41 -17.53 1.74
C ALA A 489 1.06 -18.95 2.22
N ASP A 490 1.46 -19.98 1.45
CA ASP A 490 1.26 -21.39 1.85
C ASP A 490 2.04 -21.74 3.11
N PHE A 491 3.29 -21.25 3.25
CA PHE A 491 4.07 -21.44 4.47
C PHE A 491 3.39 -20.81 5.68
N ILE A 492 2.95 -19.56 5.56
CA ILE A 492 2.30 -18.83 6.66
C ILE A 492 0.98 -19.51 7.04
N SER A 493 0.13 -19.84 6.08
CA SER A 493 -1.15 -20.48 6.35
C SER A 493 -0.96 -21.86 7.01
N ASN A 494 -0.04 -22.69 6.49
CA ASN A 494 0.27 -23.99 7.09
C ASN A 494 0.78 -23.86 8.52
N THR A 495 1.60 -22.84 8.81
CA THR A 495 2.12 -22.57 10.16
C THR A 495 1.01 -22.12 11.10
N LEU A 496 0.11 -21.23 10.65
CA LEU A 496 -1.03 -20.75 11.43
C LEU A 496 -2.04 -21.87 11.71
N ILE A 497 -2.32 -22.72 10.71
CA ILE A 497 -3.16 -23.91 10.87
C ILE A 497 -2.56 -24.89 11.89
N ALA A 498 -1.28 -25.20 11.74
CA ALA A 498 -0.58 -26.09 12.68
C ALA A 498 -0.57 -25.54 14.11
N SER A 499 -0.63 -24.21 14.26
CA SER A 499 -0.71 -23.52 15.55
C SER A 499 -2.14 -23.32 16.05
N ASN A 500 -3.16 -23.83 15.35
CA ASN A 500 -4.58 -23.66 15.65
C ASN A 500 -5.01 -22.18 15.83
N VAL A 501 -4.42 -21.26 15.06
CA VAL A 501 -4.80 -19.84 15.10
C VAL A 501 -6.15 -19.66 14.39
N SER A 502 -7.11 -19.05 15.08
CA SER A 502 -8.41 -18.73 14.47
C SER A 502 -8.28 -17.61 13.43
N PRO A 503 -8.86 -17.77 12.21
CA PRO A 503 -8.90 -16.71 11.20
C PRO A 503 -9.50 -15.39 11.71
N ILE A 504 -10.42 -15.47 12.66
CA ILE A 504 -11.11 -14.31 13.27
C ILE A 504 -10.13 -13.38 14.01
N LEU A 505 -9.05 -13.90 14.57
CA LEU A 505 -8.04 -13.10 15.28
C LEU A 505 -7.05 -12.42 14.33
N LEU A 506 -6.94 -12.90 13.10
CA LEU A 506 -5.93 -12.46 12.14
C LEU A 506 -5.98 -10.94 11.88
N PRO A 507 -7.15 -10.30 11.64
CA PRO A 507 -7.20 -8.85 11.41
C PRO A 507 -6.66 -8.05 12.61
N SER A 508 -6.96 -8.46 13.85
CA SER A 508 -6.49 -7.77 15.06
C SER A 508 -4.97 -7.91 15.24
N PHE A 509 -4.40 -9.09 15.01
CA PHE A 509 -2.94 -9.29 15.01
C PHE A 509 -2.27 -8.51 13.88
N THR A 510 -2.86 -8.49 12.71
CA THR A 510 -2.37 -7.71 11.57
C THR A 510 -2.35 -6.22 11.86
N PHE A 511 -3.38 -5.68 12.49
CA PHE A 511 -3.42 -4.28 12.91
C PHE A 511 -2.26 -3.93 13.86
N ILE A 512 -2.01 -4.77 14.87
CA ILE A 512 -0.92 -4.56 15.83
C ILE A 512 0.43 -4.66 15.12
N LEU A 513 0.63 -5.66 14.27
CA LEU A 513 1.86 -5.85 13.50
C LEU A 513 2.13 -4.65 12.59
N SER A 514 1.10 -4.19 11.87
CA SER A 514 1.18 -3.00 11.02
C SER A 514 1.57 -1.76 11.81
N ALA A 515 0.95 -1.56 12.98
CA ALA A 515 1.27 -0.43 13.83
C ALA A 515 2.72 -0.46 14.35
N LEU A 516 3.23 -1.63 14.73
CA LEU A 516 4.62 -1.78 15.19
C LEU A 516 5.63 -1.52 14.07
N ILE A 517 5.38 -2.02 12.86
CA ILE A 517 6.26 -1.80 11.71
C ILE A 517 6.23 -0.32 11.33
N ALA A 518 5.06 0.28 11.17
CA ALA A 518 4.92 1.68 10.80
C ALA A 518 5.52 2.62 11.85
N PHE A 519 5.33 2.34 13.14
CA PHE A 519 5.97 3.09 14.23
C PHE A 519 7.49 3.08 14.13
N SER A 520 8.06 1.92 13.80
CA SER A 520 9.53 1.75 13.75
C SER A 520 10.14 2.30 12.48
N THR A 521 9.40 2.26 11.36
CA THR A 521 9.88 2.76 10.05
C THR A 521 9.55 4.23 9.81
N GLY A 522 8.53 4.76 10.51
CA GLY A 522 7.97 6.08 10.26
C GLY A 522 7.27 6.18 8.90
N SER A 523 6.73 5.07 8.37
CA SER A 523 6.13 5.05 7.04
C SER A 523 4.93 4.11 6.96
N SER A 524 3.74 4.67 6.73
CA SER A 524 2.56 3.89 6.37
C SER A 524 2.74 3.17 5.02
N TRP A 525 3.34 3.84 4.05
CA TRP A 525 3.56 3.33 2.69
C TRP A 525 4.42 2.08 2.67
N GLY A 526 5.57 2.13 3.37
CA GLY A 526 6.48 0.99 3.45
C GLY A 526 5.88 -0.19 4.21
N THR A 527 5.08 0.06 5.22
CA THR A 527 4.37 -0.98 5.96
C THR A 527 3.33 -1.67 5.10
N MET A 528 2.52 -0.90 4.36
CA MET A 528 1.55 -1.44 3.42
C MET A 528 2.23 -2.25 2.32
N ALA A 529 3.34 -1.74 1.76
CA ALA A 529 4.13 -2.39 0.71
C ALA A 529 4.57 -3.82 1.09
N ILE A 530 4.91 -4.02 2.36
CA ILE A 530 5.36 -5.33 2.87
C ILE A 530 4.16 -6.22 3.23
N LEU A 531 3.16 -5.67 3.92
CA LEU A 531 2.13 -6.51 4.56
C LEU A 531 0.99 -6.91 3.63
N TYR A 532 0.58 -6.07 2.67
CA TYR A 532 -0.51 -6.44 1.77
C TYR A 532 -0.22 -7.73 0.99
N PRO A 533 0.91 -7.84 0.26
CA PRO A 533 1.19 -9.05 -0.52
C PRO A 533 1.48 -10.28 0.36
N LEU A 534 1.84 -10.08 1.62
CA LEU A 534 2.16 -11.15 2.55
C LEU A 534 0.91 -11.69 3.27
N ILE A 535 0.12 -10.79 3.85
CA ILE A 535 -0.95 -11.16 4.78
C ILE A 535 -2.26 -11.48 4.04
N LEU A 536 -2.59 -10.77 2.95
CA LEU A 536 -3.87 -10.98 2.28
C LEU A 536 -4.00 -12.39 1.69
N PRO A 537 -3.01 -12.92 0.92
CA PRO A 537 -3.08 -14.30 0.44
C PRO A 537 -3.08 -15.33 1.58
N ALA A 538 -2.30 -15.08 2.63
CA ALA A 538 -2.26 -15.97 3.80
C ALA A 538 -3.60 -15.98 4.55
N SER A 539 -4.29 -14.83 4.68
CA SER A 539 -5.60 -14.74 5.31
C SER A 539 -6.65 -15.54 4.54
N TRP A 540 -6.66 -15.44 3.22
CA TRP A 540 -7.54 -16.19 2.34
C TRP A 540 -7.32 -17.70 2.49
N ALA A 541 -6.08 -18.15 2.39
CA ALA A 541 -5.73 -19.55 2.53
C ALA A 541 -6.08 -20.11 3.93
N LEU A 542 -5.87 -19.33 4.99
CA LEU A 542 -6.22 -19.72 6.37
C LEU A 542 -7.74 -19.86 6.54
N CYS A 543 -8.55 -18.95 6.01
CA CYS A 543 -10.02 -19.02 6.07
C CYS A 543 -10.54 -20.29 5.40
N HIS A 544 -10.09 -20.57 4.17
CA HIS A 544 -10.52 -21.76 3.41
C HIS A 544 -10.10 -23.06 4.08
N SER A 545 -8.86 -23.13 4.58
CA SER A 545 -8.38 -24.33 5.30
C SER A 545 -9.08 -24.56 6.63
N SER A 546 -9.64 -23.51 7.23
CA SER A 546 -10.47 -23.60 8.44
C SER A 546 -11.94 -23.92 8.14
N GLY A 547 -12.29 -24.16 6.87
CA GLY A 547 -13.64 -24.55 6.45
C GLY A 547 -14.64 -23.39 6.35
N MET A 548 -14.16 -22.13 6.31
CA MET A 548 -15.04 -20.98 6.10
C MET A 548 -15.51 -20.92 4.64
N ASN A 549 -16.76 -20.54 4.44
CA ASN A 549 -17.31 -20.31 3.10
C ASN A 549 -16.79 -19.00 2.49
N ASP A 550 -16.96 -18.82 1.17
CA ASP A 550 -16.45 -17.63 0.45
C ASP A 550 -16.95 -16.30 1.01
N PRO A 551 -18.25 -16.09 1.35
CA PRO A 551 -18.71 -14.84 1.94
C PRO A 551 -18.06 -14.51 3.31
N GLU A 552 -17.86 -15.54 4.15
CA GLU A 552 -17.18 -15.36 5.44
C GLU A 552 -15.70 -15.05 5.25
N SER A 553 -15.03 -15.77 4.34
CA SER A 553 -13.64 -15.54 3.97
C SER A 553 -13.42 -14.14 3.39
N MET A 554 -14.33 -13.66 2.51
CA MET A 554 -14.30 -12.30 1.98
C MET A 554 -14.51 -11.25 3.06
N ASN A 555 -15.37 -11.48 4.05
CA ASN A 555 -15.53 -10.55 5.17
C ASN A 555 -14.21 -10.40 5.97
N ILE A 556 -13.55 -11.51 6.32
CA ILE A 556 -12.23 -11.47 6.98
C ILE A 556 -11.19 -10.79 6.09
N PHE A 557 -11.23 -11.03 4.77
CA PHE A 557 -10.34 -10.38 3.82
C PHE A 557 -10.50 -8.85 3.82
N TYR A 558 -11.74 -8.32 3.73
CA TYR A 558 -12.00 -6.87 3.81
C TYR A 558 -11.54 -6.27 5.14
N ILE A 559 -11.79 -6.96 6.27
CA ILE A 559 -11.35 -6.49 7.58
C ILE A 559 -9.81 -6.51 7.66
N THR A 560 -9.16 -7.48 7.03
CA THR A 560 -7.68 -7.57 6.99
C THR A 560 -7.08 -6.46 6.14
N VAL A 561 -7.68 -6.14 4.99
CA VAL A 561 -7.33 -4.95 4.17
C VAL A 561 -7.37 -3.69 5.04
N SER A 562 -8.48 -3.50 5.77
CA SER A 562 -8.65 -2.37 6.68
C SER A 562 -7.64 -2.36 7.82
N ALA A 563 -7.33 -3.52 8.38
CA ALA A 563 -6.44 -3.66 9.52
C ALA A 563 -4.99 -3.30 9.17
N ILE A 564 -4.51 -3.67 7.96
CA ILE A 564 -3.17 -3.30 7.47
C ILE A 564 -3.08 -1.78 7.37
N LEU A 565 -4.01 -1.15 6.67
CA LEU A 565 -4.01 0.29 6.47
C LEU A 565 -4.19 1.06 7.78
N ALA A 566 -5.21 0.73 8.56
CA ALA A 566 -5.52 1.42 9.80
C ALA A 566 -4.40 1.27 10.86
N GLY A 567 -3.76 0.09 10.91
CA GLY A 567 -2.60 -0.16 11.76
C GLY A 567 -1.37 0.62 11.30
N SER A 568 -1.11 0.68 9.98
CA SER A 568 -0.01 1.47 9.45
C SER A 568 -0.18 2.96 9.72
N VAL A 569 -1.41 3.49 9.61
CA VAL A 569 -1.74 4.88 9.98
C VAL A 569 -1.54 5.12 11.48
N LEU A 570 -1.96 4.20 12.36
CA LEU A 570 -1.70 4.31 13.80
C LEU A 570 -0.20 4.39 14.11
N GLY A 571 0.59 3.48 13.53
CA GLY A 571 2.03 3.40 13.79
C GLY A 571 2.77 4.64 13.31
N ASP A 572 2.48 5.07 12.11
CA ASP A 572 3.02 6.27 11.48
C ASP A 572 2.70 7.52 12.31
N HIS A 573 1.45 7.73 12.63
CA HIS A 573 0.91 8.82 13.44
C HIS A 573 1.53 8.89 14.87
N CYS A 574 2.08 7.79 15.39
CA CYS A 574 2.77 7.75 16.69
C CYS A 574 4.29 7.86 16.58
N SER A 575 4.84 7.75 15.38
CA SER A 575 6.29 7.58 15.19
C SER A 575 7.05 8.90 15.28
N PRO A 576 8.13 8.94 16.07
CA PRO A 576 8.99 10.15 16.12
C PRO A 576 9.85 10.34 14.87
N ILE A 577 9.80 9.44 13.92
CA ILE A 577 10.56 9.53 12.66
C ILE A 577 9.63 9.57 11.43
N SER A 578 8.32 9.69 11.65
CA SER A 578 7.35 9.81 10.56
C SER A 578 7.45 11.17 9.87
N ASP A 579 7.41 11.15 8.54
CA ASP A 579 7.44 12.35 7.72
C ASP A 579 6.25 13.26 8.03
N THR A 580 5.04 12.72 8.16
CA THR A 580 3.83 13.50 8.46
C THR A 580 3.87 14.11 9.86
N THR A 581 4.37 13.36 10.86
CA THR A 581 4.53 13.85 12.24
C THR A 581 5.62 14.91 12.34
N ILE A 582 6.71 14.80 11.58
CA ILE A 582 7.75 15.84 11.47
C ILE A 582 7.16 17.10 10.81
N LEU A 583 6.47 16.95 9.67
CA LEU A 583 5.89 18.07 8.94
C LEU A 583 4.80 18.79 9.75
N SER A 584 3.94 18.08 10.47
CA SER A 584 2.92 18.68 11.34
C SER A 584 3.54 19.45 12.51
N SER A 585 4.64 18.95 13.08
CA SER A 585 5.43 19.67 14.08
C SER A 585 6.02 20.97 13.51
N LEU A 586 6.63 20.92 12.33
CA LEU A 586 7.23 22.09 11.66
C LEU A 586 6.17 23.12 11.27
N ALA A 587 5.08 22.69 10.64
CA ALA A 587 4.01 23.58 10.20
C ALA A 587 3.31 24.28 11.37
N SER A 588 3.21 23.61 12.52
CA SER A 588 2.65 24.15 13.75
C SER A 588 3.67 24.89 14.60
N SER A 589 4.96 24.89 14.22
CA SER A 589 6.10 25.37 15.04
C SER A 589 6.07 24.78 16.46
N CYS A 590 5.79 23.49 16.56
CA CYS A 590 5.80 22.71 17.78
C CYS A 590 7.12 21.97 17.93
N ASN A 591 7.62 21.82 19.17
CA ASN A 591 8.73 20.92 19.42
C ASN A 591 8.32 19.49 19.04
N HIS A 592 9.07 18.86 18.14
CA HIS A 592 8.73 17.57 17.57
C HIS A 592 8.58 16.46 18.63
N ILE A 593 9.48 16.41 19.61
CA ILE A 593 9.43 15.40 20.69
C ILE A 593 8.22 15.63 21.60
N GLU A 594 7.89 16.90 21.92
CA GLU A 594 6.69 17.21 22.70
C GLU A 594 5.40 16.90 21.91
N HIS A 595 5.40 17.13 20.60
CA HIS A 595 4.29 16.69 19.73
C HIS A 595 4.05 15.17 19.86
N VAL A 596 5.06 14.35 19.60
CA VAL A 596 4.95 12.89 19.71
C VAL A 596 4.53 12.46 21.12
N ARG A 597 5.14 13.05 22.16
CA ARG A 597 4.83 12.76 23.56
C ARG A 597 3.38 13.07 23.93
N THR A 598 2.83 14.16 23.42
CA THR A 598 1.44 14.58 23.72
C THR A 598 0.41 13.79 22.91
N GLN A 599 0.74 13.39 21.69
CA GLN A 599 -0.11 12.65 20.76
C GLN A 599 -0.23 11.15 21.10
N LEU A 600 0.85 10.52 21.51
CA LEU A 600 0.96 9.07 21.71
C LEU A 600 -0.16 8.49 22.63
N PRO A 601 -0.51 9.07 23.79
CA PRO A 601 -1.60 8.54 24.62
C PRO A 601 -2.96 8.59 23.92
N TYR A 602 -3.21 9.57 23.07
CA TYR A 602 -4.44 9.71 22.31
C TYR A 602 -4.55 8.64 21.23
N ALA A 603 -3.51 8.50 20.43
CA ALA A 603 -3.46 7.50 19.37
C ALA A 603 -3.56 6.07 19.91
N LEU A 604 -2.87 5.75 21.02
CA LEU A 604 -2.99 4.44 21.67
C LEU A 604 -4.39 4.18 22.22
N THR A 605 -5.04 5.20 22.81
CA THR A 605 -6.42 5.08 23.29
C THR A 605 -7.36 4.74 22.14
N VAL A 606 -7.26 5.44 21.02
CA VAL A 606 -8.08 5.19 19.84
C VAL A 606 -7.74 3.83 19.23
N GLY A 607 -6.46 3.45 19.17
CA GLY A 607 -6.01 2.15 18.67
C GLY A 607 -6.59 0.97 19.47
N ILE A 608 -6.57 1.06 20.80
CA ILE A 608 -7.16 0.04 21.70
C ILE A 608 -8.67 -0.07 21.46
N VAL A 609 -9.39 1.06 21.39
CA VAL A 609 -10.83 1.05 21.10
C VAL A 609 -11.08 0.46 19.70
N SER A 610 -10.24 0.74 18.72
CA SER A 610 -10.36 0.19 17.36
C SER A 610 -10.24 -1.33 17.32
N ILE A 611 -9.39 -1.93 18.15
CA ILE A 611 -9.28 -3.38 18.25
C ILE A 611 -10.51 -3.98 18.94
N PHE A 612 -10.84 -3.52 20.16
CA PHE A 612 -11.82 -4.19 21.01
C PHE A 612 -13.28 -3.83 20.71
N ALA A 613 -13.55 -2.60 20.28
CA ALA A 613 -14.90 -2.16 19.89
C ALA A 613 -15.12 -2.18 18.37
N GLY A 614 -14.09 -2.45 17.56
CA GLY A 614 -14.14 -2.44 16.10
C GLY A 614 -13.73 -3.78 15.48
N LEU A 615 -12.43 -3.98 15.27
CA LEU A 615 -11.88 -5.08 14.45
C LEU A 615 -12.28 -6.47 14.97
N LEU A 616 -12.12 -6.71 16.25
CA LEU A 616 -12.40 -8.02 16.83
C LEU A 616 -13.89 -8.39 16.70
N PRO A 617 -14.88 -7.55 17.12
CA PRO A 617 -16.28 -7.87 16.92
C PRO A 617 -16.69 -7.92 15.44
N ALA A 618 -16.08 -7.10 14.56
CA ALA A 618 -16.33 -7.15 13.13
C ALA A 618 -15.94 -8.51 12.52
N ALA A 619 -14.79 -9.06 12.96
CA ALA A 619 -14.34 -10.38 12.54
C ALA A 619 -15.27 -11.52 13.02
N TYR A 620 -16.03 -11.33 14.11
CA TYR A 620 -17.12 -12.21 14.53
C TYR A 620 -18.44 -11.98 13.76
N GLY A 621 -18.44 -11.13 12.72
CA GLY A 621 -19.61 -10.87 11.88
C GLY A 621 -20.54 -9.77 12.40
N VAL A 622 -20.16 -9.02 13.43
CA VAL A 622 -20.96 -7.88 13.89
C VAL A 622 -20.85 -6.72 12.91
N SER A 623 -22.00 -6.19 12.48
CA SER A 623 -22.06 -5.12 11.48
C SER A 623 -21.35 -3.84 11.94
N SER A 624 -20.55 -3.26 11.07
CA SER A 624 -19.86 -1.97 11.31
C SER A 624 -20.82 -0.83 11.63
N TRP A 625 -22.07 -0.87 11.14
CA TRP A 625 -23.12 0.09 11.49
C TRP A 625 -23.48 0.11 12.99
N ILE A 626 -23.24 -1.00 13.69
CA ILE A 626 -23.39 -1.09 15.14
C ILE A 626 -22.10 -0.72 15.83
N LEU A 627 -20.95 -1.22 15.30
CA LEU A 627 -19.66 -1.06 15.95
C LEU A 627 -19.14 0.37 15.95
N VAL A 628 -19.38 1.12 14.87
CA VAL A 628 -18.96 2.54 14.79
C VAL A 628 -19.65 3.38 15.89
N PRO A 629 -20.99 3.35 16.06
CA PRO A 629 -21.63 4.01 17.21
C PRO A 629 -21.13 3.53 18.57
N VAL A 630 -20.90 2.23 18.74
CA VAL A 630 -20.37 1.67 20.01
C VAL A 630 -18.98 2.24 20.31
N GLY A 631 -18.08 2.24 19.31
CA GLY A 631 -16.77 2.86 19.47
C GLY A 631 -16.84 4.35 19.80
N PHE A 632 -17.74 5.08 19.17
CA PHE A 632 -17.99 6.50 19.48
C PHE A 632 -18.44 6.70 20.92
N VAL A 633 -19.34 5.87 21.43
CA VAL A 633 -19.77 5.90 22.83
C VAL A 633 -18.60 5.58 23.77
N CYS A 634 -17.77 4.57 23.46
CA CYS A 634 -16.58 4.25 24.24
C CYS A 634 -15.62 5.46 24.33
N LEU A 635 -15.31 6.08 23.19
CA LEU A 635 -14.43 7.25 23.14
C LEU A 635 -15.03 8.46 23.90
N TYR A 636 -16.33 8.71 23.74
CA TYR A 636 -17.04 9.74 24.51
C TYR A 636 -16.91 9.51 26.02
N LEU A 637 -17.14 8.28 26.49
CA LEU A 637 -17.03 7.93 27.90
C LEU A 637 -15.59 8.09 28.41
N ILE A 638 -14.59 7.70 27.63
CA ILE A 638 -13.18 7.89 27.98
C ILE A 638 -12.88 9.38 28.16
N VAL A 639 -13.21 10.25 27.18
CA VAL A 639 -12.96 11.68 27.28
C VAL A 639 -13.76 12.30 28.44
N LYS A 640 -15.00 11.86 28.67
CA LYS A 640 -15.84 12.38 29.74
C LYS A 640 -15.29 12.08 31.13
N TYR A 641 -14.83 10.85 31.38
CA TYR A 641 -14.45 10.39 32.72
C TYR A 641 -12.93 10.47 33.00
N VAL A 642 -12.08 10.25 32.00
CA VAL A 642 -10.61 10.34 32.13
C VAL A 642 -10.13 11.77 31.88
N GLY A 643 -10.79 12.49 30.96
CA GLY A 643 -10.43 13.87 30.64
C GLY A 643 -10.77 14.87 31.73
N SER A 644 -9.88 15.84 31.92
CA SER A 644 -10.07 17.01 32.80
C SER A 644 -10.28 18.27 31.95
N LYS A 645 -10.93 19.27 32.50
CA LYS A 645 -11.11 20.57 31.81
C LYS A 645 -9.77 21.24 31.58
N THR A 646 -9.64 21.89 30.43
CA THR A 646 -8.47 22.67 30.04
C THR A 646 -8.50 24.11 30.63
N GLU A 647 -9.64 24.51 31.17
CA GLU A 647 -9.84 25.82 31.88
C GLU A 647 -9.56 25.69 33.37
#